data_4c032d6b34d1013f0968735594a98d9f
#
_entry.id   4c032d6b34d1013f0968735594a98d9f
#
_cell.length_a   1.000
_cell.length_b   1.000
_cell.length_c   1.000
_cell.angle_alpha   90.00
_cell.angle_beta   90.00
_cell.angle_gamma   90.00
#
_symmetry.space_group_name_H-M   'P 1'
#
loop_
_entity.id
_entity.type
_entity.pdbx_description
1 polymer ?
#
loop_
_entity_poly.entity_id
_entity_poly.type
_entity_poly.pdbx_seq_one_letter_code
_entity_poly.pdbx_strand_id
1 'polypeptide(L)'
;MKIEEVFARRRFIMLDGAMGTQLQLRGLTTEQKPELAAFIMPDVLTAVHRDYARAGADILLANTFGANPRKLKGTGYTVQQVIEASIACARTAAQETGALVALDIGPIGELLAPAGTLPFEDACAQFAEMVRAGAAAGADLVFLETMTDLYELKAAILAAKENCDLPVFTSMSFEARGRTFTGCTVESYGITAAGLGADAVGINCSLGPKEILPFAQRLCRVVPAGMPVFVKPNAGLPNLDGSYDITPAEFAAEMAAYLPTGISMLGGCCGSEPESIRLLKELTQDKTPAAKTPIVRSRLCTPVRCVEVNGITVVGERINPTGKKRLQQALREGDSAYACAQAVAQAEAGAELLDVNAGLPDIDEPATLEMLVRELQSITDLPLQLDSSNKDALARALRIYNGKPIVNSVNGEQKVLDSILPLCKKYGAAVVGLALDEHGIPKTAEGRFEVAKRIVAATDAIGIPRGDVYIDCLTLTVSAEQSAAAETLKAITMCKKELGVRTVLGVSNISFGLPCRGYMNTTFLTLAMQAGLDLAIMNPNTPEMMAAVRAYRVLTSQDEKCNDYVAAYANVQVQTSQVAKTDAAAPAGGAAGADALFEAVRRGLKNEARAAVGEALKTREPLQVVNETLIPALDVVGDAFEKGSIFLPQLLQSATATQAAFEVIKTAIAASGSQGESKGRIVIATVKGDVHDIGKNIVRVILENYGYDVLDLGRDVPPERVVEAVRQTGAKLVGLSALMTTTVPNMQATIEALHAAKLDCKVMVGGAVLTPSYAKDIGADYYCKDAKASADLAKQLLG
;
A
#
# COMPACT_ATOMS: atom_id res chain seq x y z
N MET A 1 19.73 -27.96 10.75
CA MET A 1 19.76 -26.85 11.75
C MET A 1 18.41 -26.20 11.75
N LYS A 2 17.83 -25.81 12.87
CA LYS A 2 16.56 -25.11 12.92
C LYS A 2 16.81 -23.60 12.90
N ILE A 3 15.86 -22.81 12.40
CA ILE A 3 16.03 -21.37 12.29
C ILE A 3 16.23 -20.70 13.66
N GLU A 4 15.59 -21.22 14.72
CA GLU A 4 15.76 -20.73 16.09
C GLU A 4 17.20 -20.92 16.59
N GLU A 5 17.85 -22.00 16.17
CA GLU A 5 19.26 -22.26 16.49
C GLU A 5 20.19 -21.28 15.79
N VAL A 6 19.81 -20.84 14.56
CA VAL A 6 20.55 -19.83 13.81
C VAL A 6 20.45 -18.47 14.50
N PHE A 7 19.25 -18.08 14.92
CA PHE A 7 19.05 -16.81 15.65
C PHE A 7 19.68 -16.82 17.07
N ALA A 8 19.68 -17.97 17.74
CA ALA A 8 20.26 -18.09 19.09
C ALA A 8 21.77 -17.83 19.15
N ARG A 9 22.47 -17.94 18.02
CA ARG A 9 23.93 -17.70 17.94
C ARG A 9 24.34 -16.25 18.12
N ARG A 10 23.42 -15.30 18.14
CA ARG A 10 23.67 -13.85 18.31
C ARG A 10 24.76 -13.28 17.38
N ARG A 11 24.89 -13.83 16.18
CA ARG A 11 25.81 -13.36 15.13
C ARG A 11 25.04 -12.86 13.91
N PHE A 12 25.71 -12.17 13.01
CA PHE A 12 25.12 -11.88 11.72
C PHE A 12 24.83 -13.17 10.94
N ILE A 13 23.65 -13.21 10.33
CA ILE A 13 23.22 -14.31 9.46
C ILE A 13 23.50 -13.90 8.03
N MET A 14 24.15 -14.77 7.26
CA MET A 14 24.42 -14.53 5.85
C MET A 14 23.33 -15.16 5.00
N LEU A 15 22.69 -14.35 4.19
CA LEU A 15 21.87 -14.78 3.07
C LEU A 15 22.78 -14.95 1.84
N ASP A 16 22.26 -15.64 0.82
CA ASP A 16 22.98 -15.76 -0.45
C ASP A 16 22.92 -14.47 -1.30
N GLY A 17 23.36 -14.58 -2.56
CA GLY A 17 23.38 -13.50 -3.54
C GLY A 17 22.54 -13.79 -4.77
N ALA A 18 22.92 -13.17 -5.90
CA ALA A 18 22.18 -13.23 -7.16
C ALA A 18 22.16 -14.64 -7.76
N MET A 19 20.98 -15.23 -7.89
CA MET A 19 20.81 -16.51 -8.61
C MET A 19 20.78 -16.29 -10.12
N GLY A 20 19.88 -15.42 -10.62
CA GLY A 20 19.70 -15.18 -12.05
C GLY A 20 21.00 -14.74 -12.76
N THR A 21 21.71 -13.76 -12.19
CA THR A 21 23.00 -13.30 -12.73
C THR A 21 24.02 -14.43 -12.81
N GLN A 22 24.12 -15.28 -11.78
CA GLN A 22 25.04 -16.40 -11.76
C GLN A 22 24.70 -17.50 -12.78
N LEU A 23 23.42 -17.76 -13.01
CA LEU A 23 22.97 -18.68 -14.03
C LEU A 23 23.28 -18.18 -15.44
N GLN A 24 23.06 -16.88 -15.70
CA GLN A 24 23.39 -16.24 -16.99
C GLN A 24 24.89 -16.28 -17.28
N LEU A 25 25.75 -15.96 -16.31
CA LEU A 25 27.20 -16.06 -16.44
C LEU A 25 27.66 -17.51 -16.72
N ARG A 26 26.85 -18.51 -16.38
CA ARG A 26 27.15 -19.92 -16.57
C ARG A 26 26.37 -20.56 -17.74
N GLY A 27 25.79 -19.73 -18.61
CA GLY A 27 25.23 -20.18 -19.88
C GLY A 27 23.71 -20.26 -19.98
N LEU A 28 22.94 -19.79 -18.95
CA LEU A 28 21.50 -19.62 -19.12
C LEU A 28 21.24 -18.46 -20.09
N THR A 29 20.48 -18.75 -21.17
CA THR A 29 20.16 -17.73 -22.16
C THR A 29 18.93 -16.90 -21.78
N THR A 30 18.79 -15.71 -22.36
CA THR A 30 17.63 -14.83 -22.13
C THR A 30 16.30 -15.40 -22.62
N GLU A 31 16.34 -16.43 -23.45
CA GLU A 31 15.14 -17.14 -23.94
C GLU A 31 14.64 -18.21 -22.96
N GLN A 32 15.51 -18.63 -22.03
CA GLN A 32 15.23 -19.66 -21.05
C GLN A 32 14.68 -19.03 -19.77
N LYS A 33 13.63 -19.63 -19.21
CA LYS A 33 13.11 -19.20 -17.92
C LYS A 33 14.03 -19.65 -16.80
N PRO A 34 14.51 -18.75 -15.94
CA PRO A 34 15.43 -19.12 -14.85
C PRO A 34 14.87 -20.21 -13.94
N GLU A 35 13.56 -20.23 -13.68
CA GLU A 35 12.89 -21.21 -12.84
C GLU A 35 13.01 -22.64 -13.36
N LEU A 36 13.26 -22.81 -14.66
CA LEU A 36 13.46 -24.12 -15.27
C LEU A 36 14.92 -24.60 -15.24
N ALA A 37 15.84 -23.84 -14.63
CA ALA A 37 17.25 -24.23 -14.55
C ALA A 37 17.46 -25.60 -13.89
N ALA A 38 16.61 -25.99 -12.94
CA ALA A 38 16.65 -27.31 -12.32
C ALA A 38 16.43 -28.47 -13.31
N PHE A 39 15.83 -28.22 -14.49
CA PHE A 39 15.63 -29.19 -15.55
C PHE A 39 16.62 -29.02 -16.70
N ILE A 40 17.02 -27.78 -17.01
CA ILE A 40 17.89 -27.44 -18.15
C ILE A 40 19.34 -27.67 -17.81
N MET A 41 19.76 -27.25 -16.58
CA MET A 41 21.15 -27.26 -16.13
C MET A 41 21.27 -27.56 -14.62
N PRO A 42 20.76 -28.69 -14.11
CA PRO A 42 20.68 -28.99 -12.68
C PRO A 42 22.06 -28.95 -11.98
N ASP A 43 23.11 -29.43 -12.64
CA ASP A 43 24.46 -29.41 -12.08
C ASP A 43 24.99 -27.99 -11.90
N VAL A 44 24.68 -27.10 -12.85
CA VAL A 44 25.07 -25.69 -12.77
C VAL A 44 24.30 -24.99 -11.64
N LEU A 45 22.99 -25.21 -11.54
CA LEU A 45 22.16 -24.67 -10.46
C LEU A 45 22.69 -25.13 -9.08
N THR A 46 22.96 -26.43 -8.95
CA THR A 46 23.55 -26.99 -7.71
C THR A 46 24.91 -26.38 -7.40
N ALA A 47 25.76 -26.16 -8.42
CA ALA A 47 27.06 -25.51 -8.25
C ALA A 47 26.94 -24.07 -7.77
N VAL A 48 25.98 -23.29 -8.28
CA VAL A 48 25.73 -21.91 -7.79
C VAL A 48 25.37 -21.91 -6.30
N HIS A 49 24.41 -22.76 -5.89
CA HIS A 49 24.06 -22.89 -4.47
C HIS A 49 25.26 -23.32 -3.62
N ARG A 50 26.07 -24.25 -4.13
CA ARG A 50 27.30 -24.73 -3.43
C ARG A 50 28.31 -23.60 -3.24
N ASP A 51 28.51 -22.76 -4.25
CA ASP A 51 29.43 -21.64 -4.16
C ASP A 51 29.01 -20.63 -3.11
N TYR A 52 27.71 -20.30 -3.03
CA TYR A 52 27.19 -19.44 -1.95
C TYR A 52 27.28 -20.12 -0.57
N ALA A 53 26.98 -21.40 -0.47
CA ALA A 53 27.12 -22.15 0.78
C ALA A 53 28.58 -22.13 1.28
N ARG A 54 29.56 -22.38 0.39
CA ARG A 54 31.00 -22.34 0.70
C ARG A 54 31.51 -20.92 1.00
N ALA A 55 30.89 -19.89 0.39
CA ALA A 55 31.14 -18.49 0.72
C ALA A 55 30.65 -18.11 2.13
N GLY A 56 29.83 -18.96 2.77
CA GLY A 56 29.38 -18.79 4.14
C GLY A 56 27.94 -18.33 4.30
N ALA A 57 27.11 -18.49 3.26
CA ALA A 57 25.69 -18.30 3.38
C ALA A 57 25.08 -19.29 4.39
N ASP A 58 24.34 -18.77 5.34
CA ASP A 58 23.61 -19.56 6.35
C ASP A 58 22.24 -20.01 5.83
N ILE A 59 21.68 -19.26 4.86
CA ILE A 59 20.39 -19.52 4.19
C ILE A 59 20.59 -19.41 2.68
N LEU A 60 20.18 -20.44 1.94
CA LEU A 60 20.16 -20.49 0.48
C LEU A 60 18.72 -20.33 0.00
N LEU A 61 18.47 -19.41 -0.89
CA LEU A 61 17.18 -19.23 -1.55
C LEU A 61 17.11 -20.18 -2.75
N ALA A 62 16.16 -21.11 -2.76
CA ALA A 62 15.96 -22.01 -3.88
C ALA A 62 15.54 -21.23 -5.13
N ASN A 63 15.85 -21.75 -6.32
CA ASN A 63 15.54 -21.09 -7.58
C ASN A 63 14.04 -21.20 -7.95
N THR A 64 13.18 -20.66 -7.08
CA THR A 64 11.72 -20.78 -7.14
C THR A 64 11.00 -19.45 -7.22
N PHE A 65 11.72 -18.32 -7.33
CA PHE A 65 11.21 -16.95 -7.34
C PHE A 65 9.98 -16.74 -8.24
N GLY A 66 10.01 -17.23 -9.45
CA GLY A 66 8.91 -17.10 -10.42
C GLY A 66 8.13 -18.40 -10.65
N ALA A 67 8.24 -19.40 -9.76
CA ALA A 67 7.59 -20.71 -9.93
C ALA A 67 6.07 -20.68 -9.64
N ASN A 68 5.36 -19.63 -10.07
CA ASN A 68 3.91 -19.51 -9.92
C ASN A 68 3.14 -20.03 -11.17
N PRO A 69 1.85 -20.38 -11.02
CA PRO A 69 1.05 -20.95 -12.12
C PRO A 69 1.04 -20.09 -13.37
N ARG A 70 1.05 -18.76 -13.21
CA ARG A 70 0.99 -17.81 -14.32
C ARG A 70 2.28 -17.79 -15.14
N LYS A 71 3.43 -17.69 -14.48
CA LYS A 71 4.75 -17.65 -15.16
C LYS A 71 5.12 -19.00 -15.76
N LEU A 72 4.64 -20.12 -15.19
CA LEU A 72 4.88 -21.47 -15.71
C LEU A 72 3.90 -21.87 -16.82
N LYS A 73 2.87 -21.08 -17.10
CA LYS A 73 1.92 -21.38 -18.18
C LYS A 73 2.64 -21.60 -19.52
N GLY A 74 2.36 -22.73 -20.16
CA GLY A 74 2.94 -23.10 -21.46
C GLY A 74 4.34 -23.73 -21.40
N THR A 75 4.93 -23.91 -20.21
CA THR A 75 6.25 -24.56 -20.06
C THR A 75 6.21 -26.10 -20.09
N GLY A 76 5.05 -26.68 -19.83
CA GLY A 76 4.88 -28.13 -19.68
C GLY A 76 5.19 -28.64 -18.26
N TYR A 77 5.60 -27.77 -17.35
CA TYR A 77 5.90 -28.13 -15.95
C TYR A 77 4.86 -27.55 -15.00
N THR A 78 4.58 -28.30 -13.92
CA THR A 78 3.73 -27.83 -12.81
C THR A 78 4.53 -27.05 -11.79
N VAL A 79 3.86 -26.24 -10.96
CA VAL A 79 4.45 -25.52 -9.82
C VAL A 79 5.18 -26.50 -8.89
N GLN A 80 4.53 -27.62 -8.55
CA GLN A 80 5.10 -28.63 -7.69
C GLN A 80 6.41 -29.21 -8.27
N GLN A 81 6.44 -29.60 -9.54
CA GLN A 81 7.65 -30.16 -10.18
C GLN A 81 8.82 -29.19 -10.14
N VAL A 82 8.57 -27.91 -10.45
CA VAL A 82 9.62 -26.89 -10.47
C VAL A 82 10.17 -26.62 -9.06
N ILE A 83 9.29 -26.52 -8.08
CA ILE A 83 9.69 -26.27 -6.69
C ILE A 83 10.44 -27.46 -6.11
N GLU A 84 9.94 -28.70 -6.30
CA GLU A 84 10.61 -29.91 -5.83
C GLU A 84 12.03 -30.05 -6.41
N ALA A 85 12.19 -29.89 -7.72
CA ALA A 85 13.47 -29.98 -8.39
C ALA A 85 14.46 -28.89 -7.92
N SER A 86 14.00 -27.64 -7.80
CA SER A 86 14.84 -26.52 -7.37
C SER A 86 15.28 -26.66 -5.90
N ILE A 87 14.37 -27.07 -5.00
CA ILE A 87 14.70 -27.32 -3.58
C ILE A 87 15.68 -28.49 -3.49
N ALA A 88 15.54 -29.54 -4.28
CA ALA A 88 16.48 -30.67 -4.28
C ALA A 88 17.91 -30.24 -4.66
N CYS A 89 18.08 -29.35 -5.67
CA CYS A 89 19.39 -28.79 -6.02
C CYS A 89 19.98 -27.97 -4.86
N ALA A 90 19.20 -27.07 -4.26
CA ALA A 90 19.64 -26.26 -3.12
C ALA A 90 19.97 -27.14 -1.90
N ARG A 91 19.16 -28.16 -1.61
CA ARG A 91 19.37 -29.09 -0.51
C ARG A 91 20.65 -29.92 -0.69
N THR A 92 20.96 -30.34 -1.90
CA THR A 92 22.21 -31.05 -2.22
C THR A 92 23.44 -30.19 -1.91
N ALA A 93 23.39 -28.90 -2.24
CA ALA A 93 24.45 -27.97 -1.91
C ALA A 93 24.53 -27.66 -0.40
N ALA A 94 23.39 -27.52 0.27
CA ALA A 94 23.29 -27.21 1.69
C ALA A 94 23.84 -28.33 2.60
N GLN A 95 23.83 -29.58 2.15
CA GLN A 95 24.36 -30.73 2.92
C GLN A 95 25.84 -30.57 3.28
N GLU A 96 26.63 -29.88 2.46
CA GLU A 96 28.07 -29.70 2.68
C GLU A 96 28.38 -28.76 3.86
N THR A 97 27.51 -27.77 4.11
CA THR A 97 27.74 -26.69 5.10
C THR A 97 26.72 -26.66 6.23
N GLY A 98 25.60 -27.36 6.07
CA GLY A 98 24.47 -27.32 6.99
C GLY A 98 23.62 -26.03 6.84
N ALA A 99 23.71 -25.32 5.72
CA ALA A 99 22.87 -24.15 5.44
C ALA A 99 21.37 -24.54 5.38
N LEU A 100 20.50 -23.60 5.72
CA LEU A 100 19.05 -23.73 5.55
C LEU A 100 18.67 -23.49 4.09
N VAL A 101 17.56 -24.07 3.66
CA VAL A 101 16.99 -23.87 2.32
C VAL A 101 15.67 -23.17 2.43
N ALA A 102 15.56 -21.99 1.83
CA ALA A 102 14.33 -21.20 1.76
C ALA A 102 13.56 -21.51 0.48
N LEU A 103 12.23 -21.63 0.59
CA LEU A 103 11.34 -21.50 -0.55
C LEU A 103 11.29 -20.03 -0.92
N ASP A 104 11.86 -19.67 -2.05
CA ASP A 104 11.89 -18.29 -2.54
C ASP A 104 10.65 -17.99 -3.41
N ILE A 105 9.91 -16.94 -3.07
CA ILE A 105 8.68 -16.53 -3.74
C ILE A 105 8.74 -15.04 -4.07
N GLY A 106 8.72 -14.72 -5.36
CA GLY A 106 8.59 -13.36 -5.85
C GLY A 106 7.14 -12.99 -6.21
N PRO A 107 6.92 -11.76 -6.73
CA PRO A 107 5.62 -11.29 -7.18
C PRO A 107 5.00 -12.18 -8.28
N ILE A 108 3.67 -12.29 -8.28
CA ILE A 108 2.90 -13.01 -9.31
C ILE A 108 3.10 -12.36 -10.69
N GLY A 109 3.29 -11.01 -10.71
CA GLY A 109 3.46 -10.24 -11.94
C GLY A 109 2.15 -9.65 -12.47
N GLU A 110 1.16 -9.49 -11.62
CA GLU A 110 -0.11 -8.80 -11.90
C GLU A 110 -0.60 -8.07 -10.66
N LEU A 111 -1.09 -6.82 -10.83
CA LEU A 111 -1.69 -6.09 -9.71
C LEU A 111 -3.03 -6.69 -9.30
N LEU A 112 -3.26 -6.69 -7.99
CA LEU A 112 -4.53 -7.09 -7.42
C LEU A 112 -5.61 -6.02 -7.63
N ALA A 113 -6.86 -6.47 -7.74
CA ALA A 113 -8.00 -5.55 -7.79
C ALA A 113 -8.10 -4.72 -6.49
N PRO A 114 -8.46 -3.42 -6.55
CA PRO A 114 -8.98 -2.68 -7.71
C PRO A 114 -7.90 -2.01 -8.58
N ALA A 115 -6.63 -1.99 -8.17
CA ALA A 115 -5.55 -1.38 -8.94
C ALA A 115 -5.19 -2.17 -10.22
N GLY A 116 -5.42 -3.47 -10.20
CA GLY A 116 -5.29 -4.39 -11.32
C GLY A 116 -6.54 -5.25 -11.49
N THR A 117 -6.36 -6.43 -12.10
CA THR A 117 -7.45 -7.34 -12.45
C THR A 117 -7.48 -8.62 -11.62
N LEU A 118 -6.39 -8.95 -10.89
CA LEU A 118 -6.31 -10.19 -10.12
C LEU A 118 -7.11 -10.08 -8.81
N PRO A 119 -8.11 -10.96 -8.57
CA PRO A 119 -8.80 -11.01 -7.29
C PRO A 119 -7.84 -11.39 -6.14
N PHE A 120 -8.05 -10.83 -4.95
CA PHE A 120 -7.20 -11.08 -3.77
C PHE A 120 -7.13 -12.57 -3.41
N GLU A 121 -8.26 -13.28 -3.44
CA GLU A 121 -8.31 -14.70 -3.11
C GLU A 121 -7.61 -15.58 -4.16
N ASP A 122 -7.64 -15.18 -5.44
CA ASP A 122 -6.92 -15.88 -6.50
C ASP A 122 -5.39 -15.72 -6.32
N ALA A 123 -4.94 -14.55 -5.86
CA ALA A 123 -3.55 -14.35 -5.48
C ALA A 123 -3.17 -15.22 -4.28
N CYS A 124 -4.00 -15.24 -3.23
CA CYS A 124 -3.80 -16.13 -2.08
C CYS A 124 -3.71 -17.61 -2.50
N ALA A 125 -4.58 -18.05 -3.42
CA ALA A 125 -4.59 -19.44 -3.91
C ALA A 125 -3.29 -19.80 -4.66
N GLN A 126 -2.78 -18.90 -5.51
CA GLN A 126 -1.51 -19.11 -6.23
C GLN A 126 -0.32 -19.18 -5.27
N PHE A 127 -0.24 -18.28 -4.29
CA PHE A 127 0.80 -18.33 -3.26
C PHE A 127 0.68 -19.58 -2.40
N ALA A 128 -0.53 -20.00 -2.03
CA ALA A 128 -0.78 -21.19 -1.24
C ALA A 128 -0.34 -22.48 -1.98
N GLU A 129 -0.48 -22.54 -3.31
CA GLU A 129 0.02 -23.65 -4.12
C GLU A 129 1.55 -23.76 -4.02
N MET A 130 2.26 -22.64 -4.17
CA MET A 130 3.73 -22.59 -4.03
C MET A 130 4.18 -22.98 -2.62
N VAL A 131 3.52 -22.42 -1.59
CA VAL A 131 3.85 -22.67 -0.18
C VAL A 131 3.68 -24.16 0.16
N ARG A 132 2.57 -24.77 -0.23
CA ARG A 132 2.34 -26.21 0.01
C ARG A 132 3.37 -27.08 -0.71
N ALA A 133 3.71 -26.74 -1.96
CA ALA A 133 4.74 -27.47 -2.71
C ALA A 133 6.12 -27.35 -2.02
N GLY A 134 6.50 -26.14 -1.58
CA GLY A 134 7.78 -25.91 -0.89
C GLY A 134 7.87 -26.58 0.46
N ALA A 135 6.82 -26.54 1.25
CA ALA A 135 6.76 -27.23 2.54
C ALA A 135 6.86 -28.76 2.37
N ALA A 136 6.16 -29.32 1.38
CA ALA A 136 6.22 -30.74 1.05
C ALA A 136 7.60 -31.16 0.51
N ALA A 137 8.28 -30.28 -0.24
CA ALA A 137 9.65 -30.52 -0.73
C ALA A 137 10.72 -30.37 0.35
N GLY A 138 10.34 -29.97 1.57
CA GLY A 138 11.22 -29.87 2.73
C GLY A 138 12.02 -28.58 2.81
N ALA A 139 11.45 -27.45 2.41
CA ALA A 139 12.00 -26.13 2.71
C ALA A 139 12.06 -25.90 4.23
N ASP A 140 13.03 -25.15 4.71
CA ASP A 140 13.18 -24.81 6.14
C ASP A 140 12.43 -23.51 6.51
N LEU A 141 12.16 -22.65 5.55
CA LEU A 141 11.41 -21.38 5.69
C LEU A 141 10.84 -20.93 4.34
N VAL A 142 9.87 -20.01 4.41
CA VAL A 142 9.32 -19.28 3.25
C VAL A 142 9.97 -17.91 3.18
N PHE A 143 10.46 -17.52 2.02
CA PHE A 143 11.08 -16.23 1.76
C PHE A 143 10.29 -15.50 0.67
N LEU A 144 9.52 -14.48 1.05
CA LEU A 144 8.73 -13.64 0.15
C LEU A 144 9.56 -12.40 -0.20
N GLU A 145 10.19 -12.38 -1.38
CA GLU A 145 11.12 -11.29 -1.69
C GLU A 145 10.70 -10.44 -2.90
N THR A 146 11.28 -9.24 -2.96
CA THR A 146 11.15 -8.27 -4.07
C THR A 146 9.71 -7.84 -4.33
N MET A 147 8.88 -7.87 -3.29
CA MET A 147 7.49 -7.42 -3.41
C MET A 147 7.44 -5.91 -3.63
N THR A 148 6.56 -5.47 -4.53
CA THR A 148 6.39 -4.05 -4.89
C THR A 148 5.02 -3.50 -4.50
N ASP A 149 4.11 -4.39 -4.10
CA ASP A 149 2.77 -4.07 -3.65
C ASP A 149 2.48 -4.67 -2.27
N LEU A 150 1.99 -3.83 -1.34
CA LEU A 150 1.71 -4.28 0.03
C LEU A 150 0.51 -5.22 0.09
N TYR A 151 -0.45 -5.07 -0.83
CA TYR A 151 -1.64 -5.90 -0.87
C TYR A 151 -1.31 -7.31 -1.36
N GLU A 152 -0.45 -7.39 -2.37
CA GLU A 152 0.10 -8.67 -2.84
C GLU A 152 0.93 -9.35 -1.75
N LEU A 153 1.80 -8.61 -1.06
CA LEU A 153 2.58 -9.14 0.07
C LEU A 153 1.67 -9.68 1.18
N LYS A 154 0.58 -8.97 1.51
CA LYS A 154 -0.41 -9.48 2.47
C LYS A 154 -1.02 -10.80 2.03
N ALA A 155 -1.41 -10.93 0.76
CA ALA A 155 -1.93 -12.18 0.22
C ALA A 155 -0.91 -13.33 0.38
N ALA A 156 0.37 -13.06 0.09
CA ALA A 156 1.46 -14.02 0.23
C ALA A 156 1.71 -14.44 1.69
N ILE A 157 1.73 -13.47 2.64
CA ILE A 157 1.89 -13.77 4.08
C ILE A 157 0.73 -14.61 4.59
N LEU A 158 -0.51 -14.23 4.27
CA LEU A 158 -1.69 -14.99 4.69
C LEU A 158 -1.67 -16.40 4.09
N ALA A 159 -1.34 -16.54 2.82
CA ALA A 159 -1.20 -17.85 2.18
C ALA A 159 -0.14 -18.72 2.87
N ALA A 160 1.00 -18.15 3.25
CA ALA A 160 2.03 -18.89 3.97
C ALA A 160 1.56 -19.32 5.37
N LYS A 161 1.04 -18.38 6.17
CA LYS A 161 0.59 -18.65 7.55
C LYS A 161 -0.64 -19.56 7.64
N GLU A 162 -1.45 -19.63 6.58
CA GLU A 162 -2.64 -20.50 6.53
C GLU A 162 -2.34 -21.91 5.99
N ASN A 163 -1.16 -22.14 5.37
CA ASN A 163 -0.86 -23.42 4.69
C ASN A 163 0.40 -24.14 5.18
N CYS A 164 1.20 -23.53 6.05
CA CYS A 164 2.34 -24.20 6.70
C CYS A 164 2.74 -23.53 8.02
N ASP A 165 3.53 -24.25 8.83
CA ASP A 165 4.10 -23.75 10.08
C ASP A 165 5.54 -23.24 9.92
N LEU A 166 6.02 -23.09 8.69
CA LEU A 166 7.37 -22.60 8.42
C LEU A 166 7.50 -21.11 8.76
N PRO A 167 8.68 -20.66 9.24
CA PRO A 167 8.97 -19.25 9.40
C PRO A 167 8.82 -18.49 8.06
N VAL A 168 8.27 -17.29 8.13
CA VAL A 168 7.99 -16.44 6.95
C VAL A 168 8.84 -15.19 7.01
N PHE A 169 9.79 -15.06 6.08
CA PHE A 169 10.60 -13.85 5.88
C PHE A 169 10.03 -13.07 4.72
N THR A 170 10.03 -11.74 4.85
CA THR A 170 9.45 -10.88 3.82
C THR A 170 10.39 -9.74 3.46
N SER A 171 10.42 -9.33 2.19
CA SER A 171 11.04 -8.08 1.78
C SER A 171 10.27 -7.36 0.68
N MET A 172 10.44 -6.06 0.66
CA MET A 172 9.94 -5.21 -0.40
C MET A 172 11.09 -4.48 -1.09
N SER A 173 10.85 -4.14 -2.35
CA SER A 173 11.75 -3.37 -3.18
C SER A 173 11.28 -1.92 -3.25
N PHE A 174 12.19 -0.98 -2.94
CA PHE A 174 11.88 0.45 -2.87
C PHE A 174 12.65 1.23 -3.94
N GLU A 175 12.01 2.24 -4.52
CA GLU A 175 12.64 3.20 -5.40
C GLU A 175 13.42 4.26 -4.60
N ALA A 176 14.23 5.05 -5.29
CA ALA A 176 15.11 6.07 -4.69
C ALA A 176 14.39 7.07 -3.75
N ARG A 177 13.08 7.27 -3.94
CA ARG A 177 12.25 8.12 -3.06
C ARG A 177 11.80 7.42 -1.76
N GLY A 178 12.18 6.16 -1.53
CA GLY A 178 11.81 5.38 -0.35
C GLY A 178 10.35 4.94 -0.34
N ARG A 179 9.78 4.73 -1.53
CA ARG A 179 8.46 4.14 -1.75
C ARG A 179 8.57 3.01 -2.77
N THR A 180 7.66 2.06 -2.70
CA THR A 180 7.54 1.04 -3.74
C THR A 180 6.86 1.62 -4.98
N PHE A 181 6.82 0.85 -6.06
CA PHE A 181 6.12 1.21 -7.30
C PHE A 181 4.64 1.60 -7.07
N THR A 182 3.93 0.90 -6.18
CA THR A 182 2.53 1.22 -5.82
C THR A 182 2.40 2.30 -4.76
N GLY A 183 3.51 2.89 -4.31
CA GLY A 183 3.54 4.00 -3.34
C GLY A 183 3.69 3.59 -1.88
N CYS A 184 3.85 2.30 -1.57
CA CYS A 184 3.99 1.83 -0.19
C CYS A 184 5.21 2.45 0.50
N THR A 185 5.03 2.90 1.75
CA THR A 185 6.12 3.42 2.57
C THR A 185 6.85 2.31 3.32
N VAL A 186 8.09 2.56 3.69
CA VAL A 186 8.89 1.64 4.52
C VAL A 186 8.19 1.36 5.86
N GLU A 187 7.58 2.39 6.45
CA GLU A 187 6.85 2.29 7.72
C GLU A 187 5.61 1.42 7.59
N SER A 188 4.78 1.68 6.56
CA SER A 188 3.56 0.90 6.32
C SER A 188 3.86 -0.57 6.08
N TYR A 189 4.90 -0.85 5.30
CA TYR A 189 5.39 -2.21 5.09
C TYR A 189 5.79 -2.89 6.41
N GLY A 190 6.71 -2.28 7.16
CA GLY A 190 7.23 -2.89 8.39
C GLY A 190 6.14 -3.14 9.43
N ILE A 191 5.22 -2.18 9.60
CA ILE A 191 4.10 -2.28 10.55
C ILE A 191 3.13 -3.39 10.13
N THR A 192 2.78 -3.45 8.84
CA THR A 192 1.83 -4.44 8.32
C THR A 192 2.40 -5.84 8.34
N ALA A 193 3.63 -6.04 7.85
CA ALA A 193 4.28 -7.35 7.83
C ALA A 193 4.48 -7.91 9.25
N ALA A 194 4.95 -7.07 10.19
CA ALA A 194 5.08 -7.46 11.59
C ALA A 194 3.72 -7.82 12.22
N GLY A 195 2.68 -7.04 11.94
CA GLY A 195 1.33 -7.30 12.42
C GLY A 195 0.76 -8.61 11.90
N LEU A 196 0.99 -8.94 10.64
CA LEU A 196 0.57 -10.20 10.01
C LEU A 196 1.39 -11.43 10.46
N GLY A 197 2.39 -11.24 11.32
CA GLY A 197 3.17 -12.33 11.90
C GLY A 197 4.32 -12.80 11.01
N ALA A 198 4.90 -11.96 10.17
CA ALA A 198 6.19 -12.24 9.55
C ALA A 198 7.25 -12.45 10.63
N ASP A 199 8.16 -13.41 10.42
CA ASP A 199 9.22 -13.76 11.37
C ASP A 199 10.48 -12.93 11.16
N ALA A 200 10.69 -12.39 9.95
CA ALA A 200 11.70 -11.41 9.63
C ALA A 200 11.21 -10.48 8.50
N VAL A 201 11.73 -9.26 8.49
CA VAL A 201 11.41 -8.26 7.44
C VAL A 201 12.69 -7.68 6.85
N GLY A 202 12.66 -7.27 5.59
CA GLY A 202 13.86 -6.74 4.94
C GLY A 202 13.58 -5.87 3.74
N ILE A 203 14.66 -5.42 3.13
CA ILE A 203 14.66 -4.63 1.89
C ILE A 203 15.63 -5.30 0.93
N ASN A 204 15.22 -5.52 -0.31
CA ASN A 204 16.09 -6.10 -1.32
C ASN A 204 15.88 -5.47 -2.70
N CYS A 205 16.85 -5.68 -3.57
CA CYS A 205 16.84 -5.28 -4.98
C CYS A 205 16.72 -3.77 -5.23
N SER A 206 16.52 -3.36 -6.47
CA SER A 206 16.38 -2.02 -7.05
C SER A 206 17.57 -1.08 -6.87
N LEU A 207 18.16 -1.01 -5.69
CA LEU A 207 19.15 -0.01 -5.30
C LEU A 207 20.41 -0.66 -4.72
N GLY A 208 21.49 0.09 -4.70
CA GLY A 208 22.77 -0.30 -4.08
C GLY A 208 22.77 -0.15 -2.55
N PRO A 209 23.89 -0.56 -1.90
CA PRO A 209 23.98 -0.52 -0.44
C PRO A 209 23.79 0.87 0.16
N LYS A 210 24.34 1.91 -0.43
CA LYS A 210 24.25 3.29 0.10
C LYS A 210 22.83 3.82 0.09
N GLU A 211 22.12 3.58 -0.99
CA GLU A 211 20.76 4.08 -1.20
C GLU A 211 19.74 3.38 -0.29
N ILE A 212 19.92 2.08 -0.03
CA ILE A 212 19.02 1.30 0.83
C ILE A 212 19.21 1.61 2.33
N LEU A 213 20.41 2.03 2.74
CA LEU A 213 20.76 2.23 4.15
C LEU A 213 19.76 3.12 4.93
N PRO A 214 19.36 4.31 4.44
CA PRO A 214 18.36 5.13 5.14
C PRO A 214 17.02 4.44 5.32
N PHE A 215 16.59 3.64 4.34
CA PHE A 215 15.32 2.91 4.39
C PHE A 215 15.38 1.76 5.39
N ALA A 216 16.47 1.02 5.41
CA ALA A 216 16.70 -0.05 6.38
C ALA A 216 16.74 0.49 7.83
N GLN A 217 17.32 1.66 8.05
CA GLN A 217 17.28 2.34 9.36
C GLN A 217 15.85 2.75 9.76
N ARG A 218 15.04 3.25 8.81
CA ARG A 218 13.61 3.56 9.04
C ARG A 218 12.84 2.29 9.40
N LEU A 219 13.07 1.18 8.68
CA LEU A 219 12.45 -0.10 8.97
C LEU A 219 12.77 -0.59 10.39
N CYS A 220 14.02 -0.52 10.81
CA CYS A 220 14.46 -0.89 12.17
C CYS A 220 13.76 -0.08 13.27
N ARG A 221 13.32 1.16 13.00
CA ARG A 221 12.64 2.02 13.98
C ARG A 221 11.17 1.68 14.19
N VAL A 222 10.54 0.98 13.24
CA VAL A 222 9.08 0.75 13.27
C VAL A 222 8.70 -0.69 13.59
N VAL A 223 9.63 -1.63 13.43
CA VAL A 223 9.38 -3.04 13.74
C VAL A 223 9.75 -3.38 15.19
N PRO A 224 9.18 -4.44 15.79
CA PRO A 224 9.49 -4.86 17.15
C PRO A 224 11.00 -5.08 17.41
N ALA A 225 11.48 -4.81 18.63
CA ALA A 225 12.89 -4.94 18.97
C ALA A 225 13.46 -6.35 18.68
N GLY A 226 12.69 -7.39 18.96
CA GLY A 226 13.09 -8.78 18.75
C GLY A 226 12.99 -9.27 17.31
N MET A 227 12.33 -8.55 16.40
CA MET A 227 12.13 -8.99 15.02
C MET A 227 13.42 -8.81 14.22
N PRO A 228 13.96 -9.86 13.57
CA PRO A 228 15.13 -9.75 12.70
C PRO A 228 14.84 -8.84 11.49
N VAL A 229 15.84 -8.05 11.11
CA VAL A 229 15.80 -7.22 9.88
C VAL A 229 16.95 -7.60 8.97
N PHE A 230 16.67 -7.76 7.68
CA PHE A 230 17.67 -8.11 6.68
C PHE A 230 17.75 -7.10 5.53
N VAL A 231 18.90 -7.13 4.83
CA VAL A 231 19.08 -6.38 3.59
C VAL A 231 19.80 -7.24 2.55
N LYS A 232 19.33 -7.16 1.30
CA LYS A 232 19.95 -7.79 0.11
C LYS A 232 20.02 -6.74 -1.02
N PRO A 233 20.95 -5.77 -0.98
CA PRO A 233 21.10 -4.77 -2.02
C PRO A 233 21.61 -5.36 -3.34
N ASN A 234 21.42 -4.62 -4.45
CA ASN A 234 22.13 -4.90 -5.70
C ASN A 234 23.60 -4.48 -5.59
N ALA A 235 24.44 -5.06 -6.42
CA ALA A 235 25.84 -4.60 -6.59
C ALA A 235 25.90 -3.37 -7.53
N GLY A 236 25.09 -2.36 -7.26
CA GLY A 236 24.91 -1.18 -8.13
C GLY A 236 23.79 -1.34 -9.14
N LEU A 237 23.81 -0.50 -10.18
CA LEU A 237 22.89 -0.59 -11.30
C LEU A 237 23.51 -1.44 -12.44
N PRO A 238 22.69 -2.14 -13.22
CA PRO A 238 23.20 -2.92 -14.34
C PRO A 238 23.68 -2.00 -15.46
N ASN A 239 24.82 -2.33 -16.05
CA ASN A 239 25.34 -1.76 -17.29
C ASN A 239 24.68 -2.37 -18.53
N LEU A 240 24.89 -1.77 -19.70
CA LEU A 240 24.36 -2.25 -20.98
C LEU A 240 24.82 -3.67 -21.34
N ASP A 241 26.00 -4.07 -20.88
CA ASP A 241 26.57 -5.41 -21.09
C ASP A 241 26.12 -6.44 -20.04
N GLY A 242 25.25 -6.03 -19.11
CA GLY A 242 24.76 -6.88 -18.01
C GLY A 242 25.70 -6.98 -16.82
N SER A 243 26.86 -6.27 -16.85
CA SER A 243 27.74 -6.14 -15.69
C SER A 243 27.16 -5.18 -14.66
N TYR A 244 27.74 -5.16 -13.47
CA TYR A 244 27.34 -4.26 -12.37
C TYR A 244 28.51 -3.42 -11.91
N ASP A 245 28.24 -2.16 -11.51
CA ASP A 245 29.28 -1.14 -11.24
C ASP A 245 30.07 -1.37 -9.95
N ILE A 246 29.50 -2.09 -8.98
CA ILE A 246 30.09 -2.26 -7.65
C ILE A 246 30.80 -3.61 -7.57
N THR A 247 32.11 -3.58 -7.35
CA THR A 247 32.92 -4.79 -7.13
C THR A 247 32.58 -5.46 -5.80
N PRO A 248 32.88 -6.77 -5.62
CA PRO A 248 32.66 -7.47 -4.33
C PRO A 248 33.33 -6.79 -3.13
N ALA A 249 34.51 -6.19 -3.31
CA ALA A 249 35.22 -5.49 -2.26
C ALA A 249 34.55 -4.16 -1.89
N GLU A 250 34.12 -3.39 -2.87
CA GLU A 250 33.34 -2.16 -2.65
C GLU A 250 32.00 -2.46 -2.01
N PHE A 251 31.30 -3.50 -2.48
CA PHE A 251 30.05 -3.96 -1.91
C PHE A 251 30.20 -4.27 -0.41
N ALA A 252 31.19 -5.05 -0.02
CA ALA A 252 31.46 -5.37 1.38
C ALA A 252 31.82 -4.13 2.21
N ALA A 253 32.62 -3.21 1.64
CA ALA A 253 32.99 -1.96 2.30
C ALA A 253 31.77 -1.05 2.56
N GLU A 254 30.85 -0.93 1.60
CA GLU A 254 29.61 -0.17 1.77
C GLU A 254 28.66 -0.83 2.76
N MET A 255 28.55 -2.16 2.76
CA MET A 255 27.77 -2.92 3.71
C MET A 255 28.25 -2.80 5.16
N ALA A 256 29.47 -2.35 5.41
CA ALA A 256 29.96 -2.09 6.76
C ALA A 256 29.12 -1.03 7.51
N ALA A 257 28.50 -0.10 6.80
CA ALA A 257 27.62 0.93 7.38
C ALA A 257 26.34 0.37 8.03
N TYR A 258 25.95 -0.87 7.70
CA TYR A 258 24.77 -1.51 8.27
C TYR A 258 25.03 -2.12 9.66
N LEU A 259 26.26 -2.41 10.03
CA LEU A 259 26.60 -3.12 11.26
C LEU A 259 26.07 -2.44 12.55
N PRO A 260 26.10 -1.10 12.69
CA PRO A 260 25.61 -0.41 13.89
C PRO A 260 24.09 -0.13 13.87
N THR A 261 23.34 -0.56 12.85
CA THR A 261 21.96 -0.08 12.62
C THR A 261 20.88 -0.95 13.25
N GLY A 262 21.23 -2.12 13.77
CA GLY A 262 20.26 -3.10 14.29
C GLY A 262 19.79 -4.13 13.24
N ILE A 263 20.34 -4.08 12.03
CA ILE A 263 20.16 -5.14 11.02
C ILE A 263 20.94 -6.36 11.46
N SER A 264 20.35 -7.54 11.32
CA SER A 264 20.93 -8.80 11.82
C SER A 264 21.24 -9.80 10.72
N MET A 265 20.75 -9.58 9.48
CA MET A 265 21.01 -10.48 8.35
C MET A 265 21.45 -9.65 7.14
N LEU A 266 22.46 -10.14 6.44
CA LEU A 266 23.07 -9.50 5.30
C LEU A 266 23.17 -10.48 4.13
N GLY A 267 22.93 -10.01 2.93
CA GLY A 267 23.08 -10.77 1.69
C GLY A 267 23.23 -9.84 0.50
N GLY A 268 23.09 -10.39 -0.69
CA GLY A 268 23.09 -9.62 -1.93
C GLY A 268 21.91 -9.97 -2.81
N CYS A 269 21.60 -9.10 -3.76
CA CYS A 269 20.64 -9.32 -4.84
C CYS A 269 21.37 -9.19 -6.19
N CYS A 270 20.73 -8.69 -7.23
CA CYS A 270 21.28 -8.62 -8.58
C CYS A 270 22.73 -8.11 -8.61
N GLY A 271 23.57 -8.77 -9.39
CA GLY A 271 25.01 -8.43 -9.56
C GLY A 271 25.92 -8.90 -8.42
N SER A 272 25.40 -9.32 -7.27
CA SER A 272 26.26 -9.86 -6.20
C SER A 272 26.75 -11.27 -6.53
N GLU A 273 27.95 -11.58 -6.08
CA GLU A 273 28.68 -12.81 -6.37
C GLU A 273 28.95 -13.61 -5.09
N PRO A 274 29.34 -14.91 -5.16
CA PRO A 274 29.79 -15.66 -4.00
C PRO A 274 30.92 -14.95 -3.23
N GLU A 275 31.82 -14.26 -3.93
CA GLU A 275 32.90 -13.47 -3.31
C GLU A 275 32.36 -12.32 -2.45
N SER A 276 31.26 -11.66 -2.87
CA SER A 276 30.59 -10.62 -2.07
C SER A 276 30.13 -11.20 -0.71
N ILE A 277 29.53 -12.38 -0.73
CA ILE A 277 29.06 -13.05 0.50
C ILE A 277 30.24 -13.51 1.38
N ARG A 278 31.31 -13.99 0.79
CA ARG A 278 32.51 -14.37 1.51
C ARG A 278 33.12 -13.18 2.26
N LEU A 279 33.24 -12.05 1.58
CA LEU A 279 33.76 -10.81 2.19
C LEU A 279 32.83 -10.26 3.28
N LEU A 280 31.49 -10.35 3.10
CA LEU A 280 30.54 -10.01 4.16
C LEU A 280 30.69 -10.91 5.38
N LYS A 281 30.92 -12.21 5.16
CA LYS A 281 31.17 -13.18 6.25
C LYS A 281 32.43 -12.83 7.03
N GLU A 282 33.52 -12.49 6.34
CA GLU A 282 34.75 -12.04 6.98
C GLU A 282 34.54 -10.73 7.74
N LEU A 283 33.88 -9.76 7.13
CA LEU A 283 33.55 -8.47 7.76
C LEU A 283 32.80 -8.61 9.09
N THR A 284 31.98 -9.66 9.23
CA THR A 284 31.08 -9.88 10.37
C THR A 284 31.50 -10.98 11.34
N GLN A 285 32.63 -11.66 11.08
CA GLN A 285 33.04 -12.90 11.78
C GLN A 285 33.05 -12.75 13.31
N ASP A 286 33.57 -11.65 13.83
CA ASP A 286 33.72 -11.39 15.27
C ASP A 286 32.76 -10.31 15.77
N LYS A 287 31.68 -10.05 15.02
CA LYS A 287 30.74 -8.99 15.34
C LYS A 287 29.35 -9.53 15.67
N THR A 288 28.67 -8.82 16.56
CA THR A 288 27.26 -9.08 16.89
C THR A 288 26.39 -7.94 16.37
N PRO A 289 25.18 -8.22 15.89
CA PRO A 289 24.24 -7.17 15.50
C PRO A 289 23.96 -6.22 16.65
N ALA A 290 23.94 -4.93 16.38
CA ALA A 290 23.54 -3.93 17.35
C ALA A 290 22.08 -4.13 17.76
N ALA A 291 21.76 -3.82 19.00
CA ALA A 291 20.38 -3.84 19.46
C ALA A 291 19.56 -2.74 18.76
N LYS A 292 18.39 -3.10 18.28
CA LYS A 292 17.43 -2.11 17.76
C LYS A 292 16.81 -1.33 18.90
N THR A 293 16.61 -0.05 18.68
CA THR A 293 15.85 0.85 19.56
C THR A 293 14.60 1.30 18.80
N PRO A 294 13.56 0.44 18.71
CA PRO A 294 12.35 0.86 18.03
C PRO A 294 11.66 1.97 18.80
N ILE A 295 11.10 2.91 18.07
CA ILE A 295 10.25 3.93 18.67
C ILE A 295 8.90 3.27 18.93
N VAL A 296 8.63 2.90 20.18
CA VAL A 296 7.37 2.29 20.60
C VAL A 296 6.28 3.36 20.55
N ARG A 297 5.51 3.34 19.46
CA ARG A 297 4.36 4.25 19.27
C ARG A 297 3.21 3.46 18.67
N SER A 298 1.98 3.87 18.95
CA SER A 298 0.81 3.36 18.28
C SER A 298 0.80 3.88 16.85
N ARG A 299 0.70 3.00 15.88
CA ARG A 299 0.68 3.34 14.46
C ARG A 299 -0.39 2.56 13.72
N LEU A 300 -1.09 3.27 12.87
CA LEU A 300 -2.11 2.75 11.97
C LEU A 300 -1.71 3.13 10.54
N CYS A 301 -2.00 2.30 9.57
CA CYS A 301 -1.56 2.61 8.22
C CYS A 301 -2.47 2.07 7.12
N THR A 302 -2.42 2.77 5.99
CA THR A 302 -2.65 2.28 4.64
C THR A 302 -1.29 2.03 3.97
N PRO A 303 -1.20 1.54 2.74
CA PRO A 303 0.09 1.39 2.07
C PRO A 303 0.88 2.70 2.00
N VAL A 304 0.21 3.80 1.71
CA VAL A 304 0.83 5.08 1.35
C VAL A 304 0.96 6.05 2.53
N ARG A 305 0.25 5.80 3.63
CA ARG A 305 0.19 6.69 4.81
C ARG A 305 0.31 5.91 6.11
N CYS A 306 1.17 6.37 6.97
CA CYS A 306 1.28 5.91 8.35
C CYS A 306 0.86 7.03 9.28
N VAL A 307 -0.17 6.80 10.10
CA VAL A 307 -0.64 7.71 11.14
C VAL A 307 -0.09 7.25 12.47
N GLU A 308 0.70 8.10 13.10
CA GLU A 308 1.25 7.87 14.43
C GLU A 308 0.37 8.54 15.47
N VAL A 309 -0.23 7.75 16.36
CA VAL A 309 -1.07 8.26 17.43
C VAL A 309 -0.18 8.70 18.60
N ASN A 310 0.20 9.97 18.57
CA ASN A 310 1.05 10.62 19.58
C ASN A 310 0.45 11.96 19.98
N GLY A 311 -0.64 11.92 20.72
CA GLY A 311 -1.51 13.06 21.07
C GLY A 311 -2.87 12.90 20.42
N ILE A 312 -3.64 14.00 20.39
CA ILE A 312 -5.00 13.93 19.86
C ILE A 312 -5.02 13.67 18.35
N THR A 313 -5.79 12.69 17.95
CA THR A 313 -6.01 12.29 16.56
C THR A 313 -7.50 12.25 16.26
N VAL A 314 -7.93 12.80 15.11
CA VAL A 314 -9.35 12.95 14.76
C VAL A 314 -9.83 11.76 13.94
N VAL A 315 -10.87 11.07 14.42
CA VAL A 315 -11.57 9.99 13.72
C VAL A 315 -12.91 10.50 13.20
N GLY A 316 -13.09 10.48 11.88
CA GLY A 316 -14.30 10.97 11.24
C GLY A 316 -15.49 10.02 11.42
N GLU A 317 -16.60 10.48 12.01
CA GLU A 317 -17.78 9.67 12.38
C GLU A 317 -18.90 9.60 11.32
N ARG A 318 -18.70 10.17 10.12
CA ARG A 318 -19.83 10.36 9.19
C ARG A 318 -20.26 9.10 8.45
N ILE A 319 -19.41 8.08 8.35
CA ILE A 319 -19.73 6.79 7.71
C ILE A 319 -20.23 5.79 8.75
N ASN A 320 -21.28 6.18 9.44
CA ASN A 320 -22.01 5.38 10.41
C ASN A 320 -23.50 5.64 10.19
N PRO A 321 -24.34 4.61 9.90
CA PRO A 321 -25.74 4.79 9.51
C PRO A 321 -26.66 5.26 10.64
N THR A 322 -26.20 5.23 11.89
CA THR A 322 -27.03 5.61 13.04
C THR A 322 -27.54 7.05 12.89
N GLY A 323 -28.86 7.19 12.78
CA GLY A 323 -29.54 8.48 12.62
C GLY A 323 -29.35 9.20 11.27
N LYS A 324 -28.70 8.57 10.28
CA LYS A 324 -28.37 9.18 8.98
C LYS A 324 -29.16 8.52 7.84
N LYS A 325 -30.39 8.93 7.61
CA LYS A 325 -31.34 8.33 6.64
C LYS A 325 -30.76 8.15 5.24
N ARG A 326 -30.01 9.15 4.72
CA ARG A 326 -29.41 9.09 3.37
C ARG A 326 -28.34 8.00 3.26
N LEU A 327 -27.49 7.84 4.28
CA LEU A 327 -26.50 6.75 4.30
C LEU A 327 -27.20 5.40 4.44
N GLN A 328 -28.22 5.28 5.29
CA GLN A 328 -29.01 4.04 5.41
C GLN A 328 -29.61 3.62 4.07
N GLN A 329 -30.16 4.57 3.31
CA GLN A 329 -30.70 4.29 1.99
C GLN A 329 -29.62 3.83 1.02
N ALA A 330 -28.50 4.54 0.94
CA ALA A 330 -27.39 4.20 0.08
C ALA A 330 -26.85 2.77 0.36
N LEU A 331 -26.70 2.42 1.65
CA LEU A 331 -26.25 1.07 2.02
C LEU A 331 -27.25 -0.02 1.62
N ARG A 332 -28.59 0.22 1.73
CA ARG A 332 -29.62 -0.73 1.28
C ARG A 332 -29.61 -0.90 -0.25
N GLU A 333 -29.29 0.14 -0.97
CA GLU A 333 -29.19 0.14 -2.44
C GLU A 333 -27.84 -0.40 -2.94
N GLY A 334 -26.88 -0.72 -2.04
CA GLY A 334 -25.52 -1.12 -2.39
C GLY A 334 -24.70 0.01 -3.04
N ASP A 335 -25.10 1.27 -2.82
CA ASP A 335 -24.42 2.46 -3.35
C ASP A 335 -23.35 2.96 -2.38
N SER A 336 -22.07 2.70 -2.73
CA SER A 336 -20.92 3.16 -1.97
C SER A 336 -20.59 4.64 -2.21
N ALA A 337 -21.11 5.26 -3.26
CA ALA A 337 -20.71 6.62 -3.67
C ALA A 337 -20.95 7.65 -2.58
N TYR A 338 -22.09 7.55 -1.87
CA TYR A 338 -22.37 8.48 -0.78
C TYR A 338 -21.37 8.32 0.39
N ALA A 339 -20.98 7.09 0.73
CA ALA A 339 -19.94 6.84 1.74
C ALA A 339 -18.58 7.38 1.29
N CYS A 340 -18.21 7.18 0.03
CA CYS A 340 -17.00 7.73 -0.57
C CYS A 340 -16.96 9.25 -0.52
N ALA A 341 -18.05 9.92 -0.87
CA ALA A 341 -18.17 11.38 -0.77
C ALA A 341 -18.02 11.87 0.69
N GLN A 342 -18.60 11.15 1.67
CA GLN A 342 -18.41 11.45 3.08
C GLN A 342 -16.94 11.25 3.52
N ALA A 343 -16.25 10.22 3.03
CA ALA A 343 -14.84 9.99 3.33
C ALA A 343 -13.97 11.15 2.86
N VAL A 344 -14.14 11.56 1.59
CA VAL A 344 -13.39 12.68 1.01
C VAL A 344 -13.66 13.98 1.77
N ALA A 345 -14.92 14.29 2.06
CA ALA A 345 -15.28 15.51 2.79
C ALA A 345 -14.68 15.55 4.22
N GLN A 346 -14.64 14.39 4.90
CA GLN A 346 -14.00 14.30 6.22
C GLN A 346 -12.48 14.42 6.17
N ALA A 347 -11.85 13.82 5.16
CA ALA A 347 -10.40 13.95 4.94
C ALA A 347 -10.02 15.42 4.68
N GLU A 348 -10.74 16.13 3.83
CA GLU A 348 -10.53 17.55 3.54
C GLU A 348 -10.80 18.44 4.77
N ALA A 349 -11.72 18.05 5.64
CA ALA A 349 -11.98 18.75 6.90
C ALA A 349 -10.89 18.51 7.97
N GLY A 350 -9.99 17.54 7.74
CA GLY A 350 -8.84 17.26 8.61
C GLY A 350 -9.03 16.03 9.51
N ALA A 351 -9.88 15.08 9.14
CA ALA A 351 -9.84 13.76 9.75
C ALA A 351 -8.49 13.08 9.44
N GLU A 352 -8.02 12.28 10.38
CA GLU A 352 -6.79 11.49 10.25
C GLU A 352 -7.07 10.00 10.14
N LEU A 353 -8.25 9.56 10.61
CA LEU A 353 -8.83 8.24 10.43
C LEU A 353 -10.32 8.38 10.09
N LEU A 354 -10.92 7.29 9.60
CA LEU A 354 -12.36 7.22 9.33
C LEU A 354 -12.97 6.04 10.07
N ASP A 355 -14.02 6.29 10.84
CA ASP A 355 -14.88 5.26 11.42
C ASP A 355 -15.88 4.79 10.37
N VAL A 356 -15.96 3.47 10.15
CA VAL A 356 -16.75 2.84 9.11
C VAL A 356 -17.65 1.76 9.69
N ASN A 357 -18.95 2.02 9.68
CA ASN A 357 -19.97 1.13 10.19
C ASN A 357 -21.00 0.83 9.10
N ALA A 358 -21.34 -0.45 8.92
CA ALA A 358 -22.35 -0.95 7.99
C ALA A 358 -23.54 -1.60 8.71
N GLY A 359 -23.65 -1.46 10.04
CA GLY A 359 -24.65 -2.16 10.85
C GLY A 359 -26.08 -1.64 10.62
N LEU A 360 -26.81 -2.32 9.76
CA LEU A 360 -28.25 -2.14 9.53
C LEU A 360 -28.96 -3.49 9.59
N PRO A 361 -30.15 -3.57 10.19
CA PRO A 361 -30.87 -4.85 10.36
C PRO A 361 -31.22 -5.58 9.06
N ASP A 362 -31.36 -4.84 7.96
CA ASP A 362 -32.02 -5.34 6.74
C ASP A 362 -30.98 -5.59 5.59
N ILE A 363 -29.69 -5.62 5.88
CA ILE A 363 -28.65 -5.82 4.86
C ILE A 363 -27.67 -6.93 5.25
N ASP A 364 -26.94 -7.46 4.28
CA ASP A 364 -25.78 -8.33 4.50
C ASP A 364 -24.60 -7.46 4.98
N GLU A 365 -24.50 -7.29 6.30
CA GLU A 365 -23.43 -6.48 6.91
C GLU A 365 -22.02 -6.95 6.52
N PRO A 366 -21.68 -8.27 6.55
CA PRO A 366 -20.39 -8.76 6.09
C PRO A 366 -20.03 -8.34 4.67
N ALA A 367 -20.93 -8.51 3.72
CA ALA A 367 -20.71 -8.12 2.32
C ALA A 367 -20.64 -6.59 2.16
N THR A 368 -21.49 -5.85 2.89
CA THR A 368 -21.53 -4.38 2.83
C THR A 368 -20.26 -3.76 3.44
N LEU A 369 -19.77 -4.24 4.58
CA LEU A 369 -18.55 -3.73 5.19
C LEU A 369 -17.32 -4.04 4.33
N GLU A 370 -17.24 -5.25 3.74
CA GLU A 370 -16.20 -5.60 2.77
C GLU A 370 -16.20 -4.65 1.58
N MET A 371 -17.37 -4.39 0.98
CA MET A 371 -17.53 -3.44 -0.13
C MET A 371 -17.06 -2.04 0.28
N LEU A 372 -17.50 -1.52 1.43
CA LEU A 372 -17.08 -0.20 1.92
C LEU A 372 -15.56 -0.11 2.11
N VAL A 373 -14.94 -1.12 2.72
CA VAL A 373 -13.49 -1.13 2.92
C VAL A 373 -12.77 -1.06 1.57
N ARG A 374 -13.20 -1.84 0.59
CA ARG A 374 -12.60 -1.87 -0.75
C ARG A 374 -12.71 -0.51 -1.45
N GLU A 375 -13.90 0.07 -1.46
CA GLU A 375 -14.16 1.36 -2.11
C GLU A 375 -13.47 2.52 -1.40
N LEU A 376 -13.52 2.57 -0.08
CA LEU A 376 -12.87 3.62 0.71
C LEU A 376 -11.34 3.59 0.56
N GLN A 377 -10.71 2.42 0.61
CA GLN A 377 -9.25 2.31 0.41
C GLN A 377 -8.80 2.66 -1.01
N SER A 378 -9.70 2.67 -1.98
CA SER A 378 -9.40 3.12 -3.33
C SER A 378 -9.43 4.64 -3.49
N ILE A 379 -10.19 5.36 -2.63
CA ILE A 379 -10.44 6.80 -2.78
C ILE A 379 -9.76 7.67 -1.72
N THR A 380 -9.42 7.11 -0.55
CA THR A 380 -8.74 7.84 0.53
C THR A 380 -7.50 7.11 1.01
N ASP A 381 -6.51 7.86 1.46
CA ASP A 381 -5.29 7.33 2.10
C ASP A 381 -5.42 7.22 3.63
N LEU A 382 -6.57 7.58 4.21
CA LEU A 382 -6.78 7.53 5.65
C LEU A 382 -6.96 6.08 6.14
N PRO A 383 -6.31 5.68 7.24
CA PRO A 383 -6.59 4.40 7.89
C PRO A 383 -8.04 4.33 8.39
N LEU A 384 -8.60 3.12 8.38
CA LEU A 384 -10.00 2.89 8.77
C LEU A 384 -10.09 2.31 10.19
N GLN A 385 -11.11 2.74 10.91
CA GLN A 385 -11.64 2.10 12.10
C GLN A 385 -12.86 1.28 11.67
N LEU A 386 -12.77 -0.05 11.76
CA LEU A 386 -13.81 -0.98 11.34
C LEU A 386 -14.78 -1.17 12.51
N ASP A 387 -15.95 -0.56 12.42
CA ASP A 387 -16.94 -0.51 13.49
C ASP A 387 -18.05 -1.54 13.24
N SER A 388 -17.95 -2.69 13.91
CA SER A 388 -18.94 -3.76 13.87
C SER A 388 -18.85 -4.67 15.11
N SER A 389 -19.99 -5.18 15.55
CA SER A 389 -20.08 -6.27 16.53
C SER A 389 -20.18 -7.65 15.86
N ASN A 390 -20.31 -7.70 14.54
CA ASN A 390 -20.43 -8.93 13.76
C ASN A 390 -19.05 -9.48 13.43
N LYS A 391 -18.72 -10.66 14.01
CA LYS A 391 -17.45 -11.34 13.78
C LYS A 391 -17.14 -11.59 12.29
N ASP A 392 -18.15 -12.01 11.52
CA ASP A 392 -17.96 -12.36 10.11
C ASP A 392 -17.75 -11.10 9.25
N ALA A 393 -18.42 -10.00 9.59
CA ALA A 393 -18.18 -8.71 8.96
C ALA A 393 -16.73 -8.22 9.20
N LEU A 394 -16.26 -8.29 10.46
CA LEU A 394 -14.89 -7.95 10.79
C LEU A 394 -13.87 -8.88 10.11
N ALA A 395 -14.14 -10.19 10.08
CA ALA A 395 -13.23 -11.16 9.44
C ALA A 395 -13.06 -10.88 7.94
N ARG A 396 -14.16 -10.61 7.21
CA ARG A 396 -14.13 -10.27 5.79
C ARG A 396 -13.42 -8.93 5.53
N ALA A 397 -13.78 -7.91 6.29
CA ALA A 397 -13.17 -6.58 6.19
C ALA A 397 -11.66 -6.62 6.48
N LEU A 398 -11.23 -7.28 7.56
CA LEU A 398 -9.83 -7.43 7.94
C LEU A 398 -9.03 -8.22 6.89
N ARG A 399 -9.63 -9.23 6.27
CA ARG A 399 -8.95 -10.04 5.24
C ARG A 399 -8.51 -9.20 4.06
N ILE A 400 -9.34 -8.27 3.60
CA ILE A 400 -9.05 -7.44 2.43
C ILE A 400 -8.45 -6.07 2.78
N TYR A 401 -8.39 -5.66 4.05
CA TYR A 401 -7.83 -4.37 4.43
C TYR A 401 -6.33 -4.33 4.14
N ASN A 402 -5.88 -3.37 3.34
CA ASN A 402 -4.48 -3.20 2.96
C ASN A 402 -3.79 -2.22 3.92
N GLY A 403 -3.06 -2.74 4.90
CA GLY A 403 -2.41 -1.97 5.96
C GLY A 403 -2.77 -2.48 7.37
N LYS A 404 -2.74 -1.57 8.36
CA LYS A 404 -3.10 -1.83 9.76
C LYS A 404 -4.28 -0.97 10.19
N PRO A 405 -5.51 -1.54 10.32
CA PRO A 405 -6.71 -0.84 10.79
C PRO A 405 -6.85 -0.88 12.30
N ILE A 406 -7.92 -0.23 12.81
CA ILE A 406 -8.46 -0.47 14.15
C ILE A 406 -9.75 -1.28 14.03
N VAL A 407 -9.97 -2.23 14.92
CA VAL A 407 -11.26 -2.90 15.14
C VAL A 407 -12.01 -2.19 16.25
N ASN A 408 -13.20 -1.74 15.98
CA ASN A 408 -14.15 -1.15 16.93
C ASN A 408 -15.39 -2.07 16.96
N SER A 409 -15.59 -3.00 17.95
CA SER A 409 -14.87 -3.07 19.20
C SER A 409 -14.99 -4.45 19.89
N VAL A 410 -14.24 -4.61 20.95
CA VAL A 410 -14.49 -5.63 21.97
C VAL A 410 -15.02 -4.97 23.24
N ASN A 411 -15.51 -5.77 24.21
CA ASN A 411 -15.93 -5.31 25.54
C ASN A 411 -15.42 -6.28 26.62
N GLY A 412 -15.82 -6.09 27.88
CA GLY A 412 -15.41 -6.94 29.01
C GLY A 412 -16.05 -8.34 29.05
N GLU A 413 -16.96 -8.67 28.13
CA GLU A 413 -17.57 -10.00 28.05
C GLU A 413 -16.57 -11.02 27.48
N GLN A 414 -16.30 -12.12 28.22
CA GLN A 414 -15.31 -13.12 27.80
C GLN A 414 -15.59 -13.67 26.38
N LYS A 415 -16.85 -13.96 26.05
CA LYS A 415 -17.22 -14.50 24.74
C LYS A 415 -16.86 -13.55 23.56
N VAL A 416 -16.93 -12.22 23.79
CA VAL A 416 -16.56 -11.21 22.78
C VAL A 416 -15.05 -11.16 22.62
N LEU A 417 -14.31 -11.16 23.75
CA LEU A 417 -12.85 -11.22 23.74
C LEU A 417 -12.35 -12.45 23.01
N ASP A 418 -12.88 -13.64 23.32
CA ASP A 418 -12.47 -14.92 22.70
C ASP A 418 -12.82 -14.99 21.21
N SER A 419 -13.81 -14.24 20.74
CA SER A 419 -14.25 -14.29 19.34
C SER A 419 -13.53 -13.29 18.44
N ILE A 420 -13.22 -12.07 18.93
CA ILE A 420 -12.73 -10.96 18.12
C ILE A 420 -11.20 -10.77 18.26
N LEU A 421 -10.62 -10.92 19.47
CA LEU A 421 -9.20 -10.71 19.65
C LEU A 421 -8.32 -11.63 18.78
N PRO A 422 -8.67 -12.93 18.54
CA PRO A 422 -7.93 -13.77 17.60
C PRO A 422 -7.92 -13.21 16.16
N LEU A 423 -8.99 -12.56 15.70
CA LEU A 423 -9.01 -11.89 14.40
C LEU A 423 -8.08 -10.68 14.39
N CYS A 424 -8.12 -9.85 15.44
CA CYS A 424 -7.20 -8.72 15.56
C CYS A 424 -5.75 -9.19 15.51
N LYS A 425 -5.42 -10.27 16.23
CA LYS A 425 -4.07 -10.85 16.22
C LYS A 425 -3.68 -11.40 14.86
N LYS A 426 -4.56 -12.17 14.23
CA LYS A 426 -4.31 -12.78 12.90
C LYS A 426 -4.00 -11.73 11.83
N TYR A 427 -4.72 -10.63 11.83
CA TYR A 427 -4.60 -9.58 10.81
C TYR A 427 -3.76 -8.37 11.24
N GLY A 428 -3.19 -8.41 12.46
CA GLY A 428 -2.33 -7.36 12.99
C GLY A 428 -3.05 -6.04 13.27
N ALA A 429 -4.38 -6.07 13.48
CA ALA A 429 -5.17 -4.89 13.76
C ALA A 429 -4.99 -4.38 15.20
N ALA A 430 -5.11 -3.07 15.38
CA ALA A 430 -5.33 -2.48 16.69
C ALA A 430 -6.81 -2.70 17.11
N VAL A 431 -7.11 -2.53 18.41
CA VAL A 431 -8.45 -2.83 18.94
C VAL A 431 -8.95 -1.76 19.91
N VAL A 432 -10.23 -1.41 19.77
CA VAL A 432 -10.97 -0.63 20.75
C VAL A 432 -11.63 -1.56 21.76
N GLY A 433 -11.42 -1.28 23.05
CA GLY A 433 -12.09 -1.96 24.15
C GLY A 433 -13.09 -1.05 24.84
N LEU A 434 -14.37 -1.36 24.79
CA LEU A 434 -15.41 -0.62 25.46
C LEU A 434 -15.41 -0.98 26.96
N ALA A 435 -15.37 0.02 27.82
CA ALA A 435 -15.41 -0.15 29.29
C ALA A 435 -16.81 -0.51 29.78
N LEU A 436 -17.38 -1.59 29.23
CA LEU A 436 -18.64 -2.21 29.62
C LEU A 436 -18.52 -3.75 29.62
N ASP A 437 -19.38 -4.42 30.35
CA ASP A 437 -19.46 -5.88 30.40
C ASP A 437 -20.94 -6.37 30.45
N GLU A 438 -21.13 -7.62 30.84
CA GLU A 438 -22.48 -8.27 30.94
C GLU A 438 -23.44 -7.55 31.91
N HIS A 439 -22.90 -6.67 32.77
CA HIS A 439 -23.73 -5.85 33.68
C HIS A 439 -24.00 -4.44 33.12
N GLY A 440 -23.51 -4.16 31.92
CA GLY A 440 -23.66 -2.87 31.26
C GLY A 440 -22.49 -1.93 31.58
N ILE A 441 -22.74 -0.61 31.47
CA ILE A 441 -21.72 0.43 31.67
C ILE A 441 -21.63 0.76 33.17
N PRO A 442 -20.45 0.55 33.81
CA PRO A 442 -20.26 0.94 35.19
C PRO A 442 -20.43 2.46 35.38
N LYS A 443 -21.12 2.87 36.45
CA LYS A 443 -21.40 4.29 36.71
C LYS A 443 -20.18 5.09 37.11
N THR A 444 -19.18 4.46 37.76
CA THR A 444 -18.00 5.11 38.30
C THR A 444 -16.78 4.89 37.38
N ALA A 445 -15.83 5.80 37.48
CA ALA A 445 -14.55 5.68 36.77
C ALA A 445 -13.77 4.42 37.19
N GLU A 446 -13.78 4.07 38.46
CA GLU A 446 -13.12 2.87 38.98
C GLU A 446 -13.75 1.59 38.39
N GLY A 447 -15.07 1.53 38.30
CA GLY A 447 -15.75 0.39 37.69
C GLY A 447 -15.39 0.21 36.21
N ARG A 448 -15.36 1.32 35.44
CA ARG A 448 -14.91 1.31 34.03
C ARG A 448 -13.44 0.91 33.90
N PHE A 449 -12.60 1.37 34.81
CA PHE A 449 -11.19 1.01 34.87
C PHE A 449 -10.97 -0.50 35.14
N GLU A 450 -11.76 -1.12 36.03
CA GLU A 450 -11.67 -2.57 36.27
C GLU A 450 -12.06 -3.38 35.03
N VAL A 451 -13.06 -2.96 34.25
CA VAL A 451 -13.37 -3.58 32.95
C VAL A 451 -12.21 -3.39 31.96
N ALA A 452 -11.64 -2.18 31.89
CA ALA A 452 -10.49 -1.90 31.03
C ALA A 452 -9.29 -2.80 31.39
N LYS A 453 -9.00 -3.04 32.68
CA LYS A 453 -7.94 -3.98 33.12
C LYS A 453 -8.19 -5.40 32.60
N ARG A 454 -9.42 -5.89 32.64
CA ARG A 454 -9.79 -7.21 32.09
C ARG A 454 -9.51 -7.29 30.60
N ILE A 455 -9.93 -6.28 29.83
CA ILE A 455 -9.67 -6.23 28.38
C ILE A 455 -8.17 -6.21 28.09
N VAL A 456 -7.39 -5.38 28.80
CA VAL A 456 -5.93 -5.28 28.62
C VAL A 456 -5.24 -6.60 28.97
N ALA A 457 -5.68 -7.29 30.05
CA ALA A 457 -5.14 -8.60 30.38
C ALA A 457 -5.40 -9.64 29.29
N ALA A 458 -6.58 -9.61 28.66
CA ALA A 458 -6.90 -10.50 27.55
C ALA A 458 -6.08 -10.18 26.28
N THR A 459 -5.83 -8.91 25.98
CA THR A 459 -4.96 -8.50 24.88
C THR A 459 -3.50 -8.84 25.11
N ASP A 460 -2.99 -8.67 26.33
CA ASP A 460 -1.64 -9.10 26.73
C ASP A 460 -1.46 -10.63 26.55
N ALA A 461 -2.46 -11.42 26.98
CA ALA A 461 -2.43 -12.89 26.90
C ALA A 461 -2.32 -13.40 25.46
N ILE A 462 -2.94 -12.73 24.48
CA ILE A 462 -2.87 -13.11 23.06
C ILE A 462 -1.68 -12.44 22.34
N GLY A 463 -0.95 -11.57 23.01
CA GLY A 463 0.23 -10.86 22.49
C GLY A 463 -0.13 -9.71 21.53
N ILE A 464 -1.20 -8.97 21.76
CA ILE A 464 -1.49 -7.67 21.14
C ILE A 464 -0.73 -6.61 21.93
N PRO A 465 0.12 -5.79 21.31
CA PRO A 465 0.88 -4.76 22.01
C PRO A 465 -0.05 -3.72 22.67
N ARG A 466 0.28 -3.28 23.87
CA ARG A 466 -0.53 -2.26 24.60
C ARG A 466 -0.68 -0.95 23.82
N GLY A 467 0.29 -0.60 22.97
CA GLY A 467 0.19 0.56 22.06
C GLY A 467 -0.92 0.42 21.00
N ASP A 468 -1.40 -0.80 20.77
CA ASP A 468 -2.48 -1.11 19.80
C ASP A 468 -3.84 -1.32 20.51
N VAL A 469 -3.93 -1.08 21.81
CA VAL A 469 -5.15 -1.16 22.61
C VAL A 469 -5.65 0.24 22.93
N TYR A 470 -6.89 0.52 22.56
CA TYR A 470 -7.57 1.79 22.76
C TYR A 470 -8.79 1.58 23.64
N ILE A 471 -8.81 2.16 24.84
CA ILE A 471 -9.95 2.02 25.75
C ILE A 471 -10.94 3.16 25.53
N ASP A 472 -12.17 2.81 25.16
CA ASP A 472 -13.30 3.73 25.19
C ASP A 472 -13.95 3.72 26.58
N CYS A 473 -13.77 4.80 27.30
CA CYS A 473 -14.36 4.99 28.64
C CYS A 473 -15.86 5.30 28.59
N LEU A 474 -16.46 5.34 27.41
CA LEU A 474 -17.87 5.54 27.12
C LEU A 474 -18.44 6.89 27.58
N THR A 475 -18.98 7.63 26.62
CA THR A 475 -19.64 8.91 26.87
C THR A 475 -21.14 8.68 27.05
N LEU A 476 -21.64 8.87 28.24
CA LEU A 476 -23.07 8.95 28.50
C LEU A 476 -23.56 10.39 28.35
N THR A 477 -24.83 10.55 27.90
CA THR A 477 -25.37 11.90 27.72
C THR A 477 -25.64 12.59 29.06
N VAL A 478 -25.20 13.84 29.19
CA VAL A 478 -25.41 14.64 30.40
C VAL A 478 -26.88 15.02 30.63
N SER A 479 -27.73 14.90 29.62
CA SER A 479 -29.17 15.09 29.78
C SER A 479 -29.81 13.97 30.60
N ALA A 480 -29.21 12.78 30.64
CA ALA A 480 -29.68 11.67 31.48
C ALA A 480 -28.97 11.65 32.85
N GLU A 481 -27.63 11.92 32.87
CA GLU A 481 -26.84 11.90 34.10
C GLU A 481 -25.69 12.90 34.03
N GLN A 482 -25.77 14.02 34.75
CA GLN A 482 -24.77 15.09 34.66
C GLN A 482 -23.39 14.68 35.18
N SER A 483 -23.33 13.80 36.18
CA SER A 483 -22.07 13.30 36.78
C SER A 483 -21.28 12.44 35.80
N ALA A 484 -21.91 11.85 34.79
CA ALA A 484 -21.27 10.93 33.85
C ALA A 484 -20.08 11.54 33.11
N ALA A 485 -20.13 12.85 32.83
CA ALA A 485 -19.00 13.53 32.18
C ALA A 485 -17.73 13.48 33.03
N ALA A 486 -17.83 13.80 34.33
CA ALA A 486 -16.70 13.78 35.24
C ALA A 486 -16.12 12.36 35.40
N GLU A 487 -16.98 11.35 35.52
CA GLU A 487 -16.57 9.96 35.63
C GLU A 487 -15.85 9.48 34.35
N THR A 488 -16.31 9.89 33.17
CA THR A 488 -15.64 9.57 31.89
C THR A 488 -14.25 10.18 31.83
N LEU A 489 -14.09 11.48 32.18
CA LEU A 489 -12.80 12.16 32.17
C LEU A 489 -11.81 11.53 33.17
N LYS A 490 -12.29 11.17 34.38
CA LYS A 490 -11.50 10.47 35.40
C LYS A 490 -11.05 9.09 34.90
N ALA A 491 -11.94 8.30 34.26
CA ALA A 491 -11.63 6.99 33.72
C ALA A 491 -10.57 7.07 32.60
N ILE A 492 -10.65 8.06 31.69
CA ILE A 492 -9.63 8.34 30.67
C ILE A 492 -8.27 8.52 31.35
N THR A 493 -8.20 9.38 32.37
CA THR A 493 -6.94 9.66 33.09
C THR A 493 -6.37 8.40 33.75
N MET A 494 -7.21 7.58 34.38
CA MET A 494 -6.80 6.31 35.00
C MET A 494 -6.25 5.33 33.98
N CYS A 495 -6.99 5.06 32.90
CA CYS A 495 -6.55 4.15 31.84
C CYS A 495 -5.23 4.58 31.22
N LYS A 496 -5.08 5.87 30.94
CA LYS A 496 -3.86 6.43 30.36
C LYS A 496 -2.64 6.26 31.26
N LYS A 497 -2.77 6.59 32.54
CA LYS A 497 -1.65 6.63 33.50
C LYS A 497 -1.27 5.24 34.01
N GLU A 498 -2.25 4.41 34.32
CA GLU A 498 -2.01 3.16 35.04
C GLU A 498 -1.89 1.92 34.14
N LEU A 499 -2.61 1.89 33.00
CA LEU A 499 -2.54 0.76 32.08
C LEU A 499 -1.53 0.96 30.95
N GLY A 500 -1.13 2.20 30.66
CA GLY A 500 -0.19 2.50 29.58
C GLY A 500 -0.77 2.23 28.18
N VAL A 501 -2.10 2.23 28.04
CA VAL A 501 -2.85 2.07 26.79
C VAL A 501 -3.21 3.41 26.17
N ARG A 502 -3.79 3.37 24.99
CA ARG A 502 -4.40 4.54 24.33
C ARG A 502 -5.86 4.65 24.73
N THR A 503 -6.43 5.84 24.51
CA THR A 503 -7.84 6.11 24.80
C THR A 503 -8.56 6.62 23.57
N VAL A 504 -9.81 6.25 23.42
CA VAL A 504 -10.70 6.69 22.36
C VAL A 504 -12.05 7.09 22.95
N LEU A 505 -12.78 7.99 22.30
CA LEU A 505 -14.07 8.43 22.78
C LEU A 505 -15.00 8.92 21.67
N GLY A 506 -16.25 8.45 21.67
CA GLY A 506 -17.33 9.06 20.91
C GLY A 506 -17.80 10.37 21.54
N VAL A 507 -17.16 11.49 21.16
CA VAL A 507 -17.33 12.79 21.83
C VAL A 507 -18.74 13.33 21.71
N SER A 508 -19.39 13.16 20.56
CA SER A 508 -20.69 13.74 20.24
C SER A 508 -21.84 13.17 21.07
N ASN A 509 -21.61 12.04 21.77
CA ASN A 509 -22.64 11.39 22.59
C ASN A 509 -23.02 12.21 23.84
N ILE A 510 -22.10 13.03 24.36
CA ILE A 510 -22.29 13.83 25.57
C ILE A 510 -23.53 14.71 25.52
N SER A 511 -23.91 15.20 24.35
CA SER A 511 -24.92 16.24 24.16
C SER A 511 -26.24 15.73 23.56
N PHE A 512 -26.48 14.39 23.51
CA PHE A 512 -27.73 13.89 22.98
C PHE A 512 -28.94 14.46 23.74
N GLY A 513 -29.96 14.90 22.95
CA GLY A 513 -31.18 15.51 23.52
C GLY A 513 -31.04 16.99 23.92
N LEU A 514 -29.85 17.59 23.81
CA LEU A 514 -29.65 19.00 24.16
C LEU A 514 -29.69 19.91 22.93
N PRO A 515 -30.15 21.15 23.03
CA PRO A 515 -30.01 22.18 21.98
C PRO A 515 -28.56 22.66 21.86
N CYS A 516 -28.20 23.30 20.74
CA CYS A 516 -26.88 23.91 20.50
C CYS A 516 -25.70 22.98 20.87
N ARG A 517 -25.78 21.74 20.42
CA ARG A 517 -24.86 20.64 20.73
C ARG A 517 -23.38 20.99 20.52
N GLY A 518 -23.08 21.87 19.56
CA GLY A 518 -21.72 22.30 19.22
C GLY A 518 -20.95 22.85 20.41
N TYR A 519 -21.59 23.70 21.25
CA TYR A 519 -20.92 24.26 22.42
C TYR A 519 -20.55 23.19 23.45
N MET A 520 -21.47 22.24 23.69
CA MET A 520 -21.25 21.14 24.64
C MET A 520 -20.16 20.21 24.14
N ASN A 521 -20.24 19.80 22.86
CA ASN A 521 -19.28 18.89 22.25
C ASN A 521 -17.85 19.48 22.23
N THR A 522 -17.70 20.76 21.86
CA THR A 522 -16.39 21.43 21.81
C THR A 522 -15.78 21.58 23.19
N THR A 523 -16.60 21.94 24.19
CA THR A 523 -16.11 22.07 25.59
C THR A 523 -15.71 20.69 26.12
N PHE A 524 -16.55 19.67 25.96
CA PHE A 524 -16.25 18.32 26.43
C PHE A 524 -15.02 17.71 25.72
N LEU A 525 -14.88 17.92 24.42
CA LEU A 525 -13.68 17.54 23.67
C LEU A 525 -12.41 18.13 24.28
N THR A 526 -12.44 19.45 24.63
CA THR A 526 -11.29 20.10 25.24
C THR A 526 -10.94 19.50 26.59
N LEU A 527 -11.94 19.21 27.43
CA LEU A 527 -11.73 18.57 28.74
C LEU A 527 -11.22 17.13 28.57
N ALA A 528 -11.72 16.37 27.58
CA ALA A 528 -11.27 15.01 27.29
C ALA A 528 -9.82 14.97 26.78
N MET A 529 -9.44 15.89 25.90
CA MET A 529 -8.05 16.06 25.47
C MET A 529 -7.12 16.35 26.66
N GLN A 530 -7.52 17.21 27.58
CA GLN A 530 -6.75 17.51 28.79
C GLN A 530 -6.69 16.29 29.73
N ALA A 531 -7.72 15.46 29.80
CA ALA A 531 -7.72 14.21 30.55
C ALA A 531 -6.81 13.11 29.95
N GLY A 532 -6.38 13.26 28.70
CA GLY A 532 -5.46 12.33 28.01
C GLY A 532 -6.07 11.55 26.86
N LEU A 533 -7.16 12.04 26.23
CA LEU A 533 -7.77 11.43 25.05
C LEU A 533 -6.78 11.41 23.88
N ASP A 534 -6.63 10.22 23.25
CA ASP A 534 -5.80 10.02 22.05
C ASP A 534 -6.63 10.08 20.76
N LEU A 535 -7.78 9.38 20.68
CA LEU A 535 -8.64 9.37 19.50
C LEU A 535 -9.99 10.01 19.80
N ALA A 536 -10.35 11.06 19.06
CA ALA A 536 -11.66 11.68 19.12
C ALA A 536 -12.52 11.25 17.94
N ILE A 537 -13.51 10.39 18.17
CA ILE A 537 -14.56 10.08 17.19
C ILE A 537 -15.54 11.24 17.17
N MET A 538 -15.53 12.02 16.08
CA MET A 538 -16.27 13.26 15.98
C MET A 538 -16.55 13.62 14.50
N ASN A 539 -17.43 14.60 14.29
CA ASN A 539 -17.65 15.15 12.95
C ASN A 539 -16.61 16.24 12.63
N PRO A 540 -15.60 15.96 11.78
CA PRO A 540 -14.58 16.95 11.44
C PRO A 540 -15.12 18.14 10.61
N ASN A 541 -16.32 18.00 10.02
CA ASN A 541 -16.98 19.10 9.33
C ASN A 541 -17.61 20.14 10.29
N THR A 542 -17.37 20.01 11.61
CA THR A 542 -17.77 21.01 12.61
C THR A 542 -16.58 21.93 12.89
N PRO A 543 -16.59 23.18 12.37
CA PRO A 543 -15.42 24.06 12.43
C PRO A 543 -14.95 24.36 13.85
N GLU A 544 -15.88 24.48 14.80
CA GLU A 544 -15.58 24.81 16.19
C GLU A 544 -14.82 23.66 16.88
N MET A 545 -15.17 22.42 16.61
CA MET A 545 -14.49 21.25 17.16
C MET A 545 -13.08 21.12 16.58
N MET A 546 -12.92 21.30 15.26
CA MET A 546 -11.60 21.30 14.64
C MET A 546 -10.72 22.45 15.09
N ALA A 547 -11.31 23.63 15.33
CA ALA A 547 -10.59 24.77 15.88
C ALA A 547 -10.07 24.46 17.30
N ALA A 548 -10.87 23.80 18.14
CA ALA A 548 -10.44 23.37 19.48
C ALA A 548 -9.27 22.36 19.42
N VAL A 549 -9.31 21.38 18.49
CA VAL A 549 -8.21 20.43 18.30
C VAL A 549 -6.92 21.14 17.88
N ARG A 550 -7.00 22.01 16.86
CA ARG A 550 -5.81 22.74 16.36
C ARG A 550 -5.23 23.66 17.44
N ALA A 551 -6.08 24.40 18.14
CA ALA A 551 -5.64 25.26 19.24
C ALA A 551 -5.00 24.46 20.39
N TYR A 552 -5.59 23.31 20.74
CA TYR A 552 -5.02 22.42 21.76
C TYR A 552 -3.64 21.89 21.35
N ARG A 553 -3.45 21.47 20.09
CA ARG A 553 -2.15 21.01 19.57
C ARG A 553 -1.07 22.11 19.69
N VAL A 554 -1.41 23.35 19.37
CA VAL A 554 -0.48 24.50 19.56
C VAL A 554 -0.14 24.68 21.02
N LEU A 555 -1.15 24.75 21.90
CA LEU A 555 -0.96 25.03 23.36
C LEU A 555 -0.21 23.89 24.09
N THR A 556 -0.23 22.67 23.54
CA THR A 556 0.46 21.50 24.11
C THR A 556 1.73 21.12 23.34
N SER A 557 2.22 22.00 22.45
CA SER A 557 3.44 21.82 21.65
C SER A 557 3.41 20.56 20.74
N GLN A 558 2.23 20.16 20.30
CA GLN A 558 2.04 19.08 19.31
C GLN A 558 2.11 19.61 17.87
N ASP A 559 1.83 20.90 17.65
CA ASP A 559 1.99 21.61 16.37
C ASP A 559 3.30 22.42 16.40
N GLU A 560 4.34 21.88 15.74
CA GLU A 560 5.68 22.50 15.74
C GLU A 560 5.63 23.86 15.01
N LYS A 561 6.06 24.92 15.71
CA LYS A 561 6.05 26.30 15.19
C LYS A 561 4.68 26.81 14.74
N CYS A 562 3.59 26.21 15.22
CA CYS A 562 2.21 26.53 14.84
C CYS A 562 1.93 26.39 13.33
N ASN A 563 2.64 25.50 12.64
CA ASN A 563 2.55 25.38 11.17
C ASN A 563 1.15 25.00 10.71
N ASP A 564 0.55 23.98 11.31
CA ASP A 564 -0.78 23.49 10.93
C ASP A 564 -1.88 24.51 11.27
N TYR A 565 -1.75 25.18 12.42
CA TYR A 565 -2.67 26.25 12.82
C TYR A 565 -2.62 27.45 11.87
N VAL A 566 -1.42 27.92 11.53
CA VAL A 566 -1.23 29.03 10.60
C VAL A 566 -1.74 28.64 9.20
N ALA A 567 -1.42 27.45 8.70
CA ALA A 567 -1.92 26.97 7.42
C ALA A 567 -3.46 26.94 7.35
N ALA A 568 -4.11 26.54 8.44
CA ALA A 568 -5.56 26.46 8.50
C ALA A 568 -6.26 27.82 8.58
N TYR A 569 -5.62 28.85 9.18
CA TYR A 569 -6.30 30.11 9.52
C TYR A 569 -5.66 31.37 8.93
N ALA A 570 -4.56 31.29 8.20
CA ALA A 570 -3.88 32.47 7.61
C ALA A 570 -4.80 33.34 6.72
N ASN A 571 -5.75 32.72 6.04
CA ASN A 571 -6.67 33.39 5.13
C ASN A 571 -8.11 33.54 5.69
N VAL A 572 -8.34 33.16 6.93
CA VAL A 572 -9.66 33.26 7.56
C VAL A 572 -9.86 34.68 8.11
N GLN A 573 -10.73 35.46 7.48
CA GLN A 573 -11.18 36.73 8.01
C GLN A 573 -12.14 36.49 9.18
N VAL A 574 -11.73 36.81 10.38
CA VAL A 574 -12.64 36.84 11.54
C VAL A 574 -13.63 37.98 11.34
N GLN A 575 -14.86 37.67 10.98
CA GLN A 575 -15.95 38.68 11.05
C GLN A 575 -16.16 39.04 12.53
N THR A 576 -15.64 40.20 12.92
CA THR A 576 -16.01 40.83 14.17
C THR A 576 -17.50 41.16 14.07
N SER A 577 -18.27 40.55 14.97
CA SER A 577 -19.72 40.61 15.05
C SER A 577 -20.25 42.06 15.04
N GLN A 578 -20.83 42.47 13.90
CA GLN A 578 -21.96 43.39 13.94
C GLN A 578 -23.23 42.54 13.93
N VAL A 579 -24.03 42.72 14.97
CA VAL A 579 -25.36 42.14 15.07
C VAL A 579 -26.20 42.68 13.88
N ALA A 580 -26.42 41.87 12.89
CA ALA A 580 -27.42 42.13 11.87
C ALA A 580 -28.26 40.85 11.70
N LYS A 581 -29.55 41.06 11.83
CA LYS A 581 -30.63 40.08 11.72
C LYS A 581 -30.63 39.40 10.36
N THR A 582 -30.96 38.10 10.45
CA THR A 582 -31.77 37.30 9.50
C THR A 582 -31.59 37.57 8.00
N ASP A 583 -31.12 36.60 7.26
CA ASP A 583 -31.98 35.73 6.44
C ASP A 583 -31.10 34.68 5.75
N ALA A 584 -31.54 33.45 5.86
CA ALA A 584 -30.99 32.34 5.13
C ALA A 584 -31.20 32.53 3.64
N ALA A 585 -30.13 32.86 2.91
CA ALA A 585 -30.06 32.64 1.47
C ALA A 585 -28.73 31.98 1.16
N ALA A 586 -28.81 30.74 0.70
CA ALA A 586 -27.71 30.08 0.03
C ALA A 586 -27.20 31.04 -1.08
N PRO A 587 -25.88 31.13 -1.34
CA PRO A 587 -25.41 31.78 -2.51
C PRO A 587 -25.85 30.99 -3.74
N ALA A 588 -26.86 31.49 -4.41
CA ALA A 588 -27.27 31.03 -5.73
C ALA A 588 -26.42 31.74 -6.79
N GLY A 589 -25.82 30.94 -7.65
CA GLY A 589 -25.73 31.29 -9.05
C GLY A 589 -24.40 31.75 -9.58
N GLY A 590 -23.80 30.90 -10.39
CA GLY A 590 -22.88 31.25 -11.46
C GLY A 590 -21.67 30.30 -11.54
N ALA A 591 -21.70 29.36 -12.47
CA ALA A 591 -20.70 28.32 -12.78
C ALA A 591 -20.84 26.96 -12.06
N ALA A 592 -22.01 26.58 -11.58
CA ALA A 592 -22.22 25.39 -10.73
C ALA A 592 -21.91 24.03 -11.41
N GLY A 593 -21.93 23.93 -12.75
CA GLY A 593 -21.74 22.66 -13.44
C GLY A 593 -20.29 22.31 -13.77
N ALA A 594 -19.47 23.31 -14.13
CA ALA A 594 -18.08 23.08 -14.52
C ALA A 594 -17.20 22.82 -13.29
N ASP A 595 -17.41 23.57 -12.20
CA ASP A 595 -16.69 23.39 -10.95
C ASP A 595 -17.03 22.02 -10.29
N ALA A 596 -18.32 21.59 -10.38
CA ALA A 596 -18.74 20.29 -9.83
C ALA A 596 -18.11 19.11 -10.58
N LEU A 597 -18.01 19.18 -11.91
CA LEU A 597 -17.37 18.13 -12.71
C LEU A 597 -15.86 18.08 -12.47
N PHE A 598 -15.21 19.24 -12.46
CA PHE A 598 -13.79 19.35 -12.16
C PHE A 598 -13.46 18.71 -10.81
N GLU A 599 -14.21 19.08 -9.77
CA GLU A 599 -14.03 18.55 -8.43
C GLU A 599 -14.34 17.05 -8.32
N ALA A 600 -15.38 16.56 -9.00
CA ALA A 600 -15.69 15.15 -9.02
C ALA A 600 -14.57 14.30 -9.67
N VAL A 601 -13.97 14.80 -10.75
CA VAL A 601 -12.81 14.16 -11.38
C VAL A 601 -11.58 14.23 -10.48
N ARG A 602 -11.26 15.41 -9.94
CA ARG A 602 -10.12 15.59 -9.03
C ARG A 602 -10.18 14.66 -7.81
N ARG A 603 -11.38 14.42 -7.28
CA ARG A 603 -11.64 13.57 -6.12
C ARG A 603 -11.85 12.09 -6.46
N GLY A 604 -11.87 11.73 -7.74
CA GLY A 604 -12.11 10.36 -8.20
C GLY A 604 -13.55 9.85 -8.00
N LEU A 605 -14.54 10.74 -7.90
CA LEU A 605 -15.94 10.42 -7.60
C LEU A 605 -16.72 10.09 -8.88
N LYS A 606 -16.68 8.83 -9.30
CA LYS A 606 -17.22 8.31 -10.56
C LYS A 606 -18.69 8.70 -10.81
N ASN A 607 -19.58 8.49 -9.83
CA ASN A 607 -21.01 8.74 -9.99
C ASN A 607 -21.32 10.24 -10.02
N GLU A 608 -20.62 11.03 -9.23
CA GLU A 608 -20.75 12.49 -9.25
C GLU A 608 -20.22 13.08 -10.56
N ALA A 609 -19.12 12.56 -11.09
CA ALA A 609 -18.58 12.98 -12.39
C ALA A 609 -19.58 12.68 -13.52
N ARG A 610 -20.22 11.50 -13.50
CA ARG A 610 -21.28 11.13 -14.46
C ARG A 610 -22.50 12.05 -14.37
N ALA A 611 -22.92 12.40 -13.16
CA ALA A 611 -24.04 13.33 -12.97
C ALA A 611 -23.68 14.77 -13.40
N ALA A 612 -22.53 15.26 -12.96
CA ALA A 612 -22.06 16.61 -13.23
C ALA A 612 -21.81 16.87 -14.73
N VAL A 613 -21.29 15.87 -15.46
CA VAL A 613 -21.13 16.00 -16.91
C VAL A 613 -22.48 16.07 -17.63
N GLY A 614 -23.51 15.34 -17.16
CA GLY A 614 -24.85 15.43 -17.70
C GLY A 614 -25.47 16.82 -17.54
N GLU A 615 -25.19 17.49 -16.40
CA GLU A 615 -25.60 18.88 -16.20
C GLU A 615 -24.79 19.85 -17.07
N ALA A 616 -23.47 19.67 -17.17
CA ALA A 616 -22.61 20.52 -17.99
C ALA A 616 -23.00 20.50 -19.49
N LEU A 617 -23.37 19.33 -20.01
CA LEU A 617 -23.79 19.15 -21.41
C LEU A 617 -25.14 19.83 -21.77
N LYS A 618 -25.93 20.29 -20.78
CA LYS A 618 -27.14 21.06 -21.03
C LYS A 618 -26.85 22.47 -21.52
N THR A 619 -25.67 23.01 -21.22
CA THR A 619 -25.31 24.42 -21.48
C THR A 619 -24.01 24.59 -22.25
N ARG A 620 -23.25 23.53 -22.47
CA ARG A 620 -21.93 23.57 -23.09
C ARG A 620 -21.78 22.46 -24.14
N GLU A 621 -21.02 22.74 -25.18
CA GLU A 621 -20.68 21.76 -26.21
C GLU A 621 -19.79 20.62 -25.63
N PRO A 622 -19.97 19.38 -26.09
CA PRO A 622 -19.21 18.23 -25.57
C PRO A 622 -17.69 18.43 -25.57
N LEU A 623 -17.12 18.91 -26.68
CA LEU A 623 -15.67 19.16 -26.78
C LEU A 623 -15.20 20.28 -25.86
N GLN A 624 -16.02 21.26 -25.59
CA GLN A 624 -15.73 22.33 -24.65
C GLN A 624 -15.65 21.80 -23.22
N VAL A 625 -16.54 20.91 -22.82
CA VAL A 625 -16.50 20.25 -21.50
C VAL A 625 -15.22 19.43 -21.33
N VAL A 626 -14.80 18.72 -22.38
CA VAL A 626 -13.52 17.96 -22.37
C VAL A 626 -12.33 18.90 -22.16
N ASN A 627 -12.21 19.92 -23.03
CA ASN A 627 -11.02 20.77 -23.07
C ASN A 627 -10.91 21.74 -21.88
N GLU A 628 -12.05 22.25 -21.38
CA GLU A 628 -12.05 23.28 -20.34
C GLU A 628 -12.29 22.74 -18.93
N THR A 629 -12.71 21.46 -18.81
CA THR A 629 -13.00 20.90 -17.48
C THR A 629 -12.27 19.56 -17.22
N LEU A 630 -12.43 18.55 -18.10
CA LEU A 630 -11.86 17.23 -17.84
C LEU A 630 -10.35 17.21 -17.96
N ILE A 631 -9.79 17.80 -19.03
CA ILE A 631 -8.33 17.85 -19.22
C ILE A 631 -7.65 18.65 -18.10
N PRO A 632 -8.10 19.87 -17.76
CA PRO A 632 -7.52 20.60 -16.63
C PRO A 632 -7.61 19.87 -15.29
N ALA A 633 -8.70 19.13 -15.04
CA ALA A 633 -8.81 18.32 -13.82
C ALA A 633 -7.78 17.19 -13.78
N LEU A 634 -7.57 16.49 -14.90
CA LEU A 634 -6.55 15.45 -15.03
C LEU A 634 -5.13 16.02 -14.92
N ASP A 635 -4.87 17.20 -15.46
CA ASP A 635 -3.57 17.87 -15.33
C ASP A 635 -3.25 18.16 -13.87
N VAL A 636 -4.21 18.66 -13.08
CA VAL A 636 -4.04 18.91 -11.64
C VAL A 636 -3.77 17.61 -10.89
N VAL A 637 -4.49 16.53 -11.23
CA VAL A 637 -4.29 15.20 -10.62
C VAL A 637 -2.92 14.63 -11.01
N GLY A 638 -2.51 14.76 -12.28
CA GLY A 638 -1.20 14.34 -12.76
C GLY A 638 -0.05 15.08 -12.07
N ASP A 639 -0.16 16.40 -11.90
CA ASP A 639 0.81 17.23 -11.18
C ASP A 639 0.90 16.85 -9.69
N ALA A 640 -0.25 16.56 -9.06
CA ALA A 640 -0.29 16.11 -7.68
C ALA A 640 0.38 14.73 -7.50
N PHE A 641 0.21 13.83 -8.46
CA PHE A 641 0.89 12.54 -8.51
C PHE A 641 2.41 12.71 -8.70
N GLU A 642 2.85 13.55 -9.62
CA GLU A 642 4.27 13.84 -9.84
C GLU A 642 4.95 14.42 -8.59
N LYS A 643 4.26 15.33 -7.88
CA LYS A 643 4.72 15.90 -6.60
C LYS A 643 4.66 14.93 -5.43
N GLY A 644 4.06 13.75 -5.61
CA GLY A 644 3.89 12.74 -4.56
C GLY A 644 2.87 13.12 -3.49
N SER A 645 1.96 14.04 -3.78
CA SER A 645 0.86 14.44 -2.88
C SER A 645 -0.37 13.55 -3.01
N ILE A 646 -0.49 12.83 -4.13
CA ILE A 646 -1.42 11.69 -4.30
C ILE A 646 -0.67 10.48 -4.83
N PHE A 647 -1.30 9.29 -4.76
CA PHE A 647 -0.68 8.01 -5.11
C PHE A 647 -1.49 7.27 -6.16
N LEU A 648 -0.94 6.14 -6.64
CA LEU A 648 -1.50 5.38 -7.75
C LEU A 648 -3.01 5.07 -7.60
N PRO A 649 -3.54 4.65 -6.44
CA PRO A 649 -4.97 4.41 -6.30
C PRO A 649 -5.83 5.64 -6.59
N GLN A 650 -5.47 6.81 -6.08
CA GLN A 650 -6.20 8.07 -6.32
C GLN A 650 -6.11 8.50 -7.78
N LEU A 651 -4.95 8.34 -8.43
CA LEU A 651 -4.77 8.59 -9.86
C LEU A 651 -5.71 7.72 -10.70
N LEU A 652 -5.79 6.42 -10.40
CA LEU A 652 -6.66 5.46 -11.09
C LEU A 652 -8.14 5.79 -10.86
N GLN A 653 -8.53 6.20 -9.67
CA GLN A 653 -9.92 6.62 -9.38
C GLN A 653 -10.30 7.88 -10.15
N SER A 654 -9.42 8.89 -10.21
CA SER A 654 -9.63 10.07 -11.03
C SER A 654 -9.76 9.73 -12.53
N ALA A 655 -8.91 8.83 -13.04
CA ALA A 655 -9.01 8.32 -14.40
C ALA A 655 -10.34 7.57 -14.64
N THR A 656 -10.79 6.78 -13.67
CA THR A 656 -12.09 6.06 -13.73
C THR A 656 -13.28 7.03 -13.71
N ALA A 657 -13.22 8.08 -12.90
CA ALA A 657 -14.24 9.13 -12.87
C ALA A 657 -14.31 9.89 -14.21
N THR A 658 -13.14 10.20 -14.79
CA THR A 658 -13.03 10.82 -16.10
C THR A 658 -13.59 9.93 -17.20
N GLN A 659 -13.27 8.63 -17.18
CA GLN A 659 -13.81 7.66 -18.16
C GLN A 659 -15.33 7.59 -18.09
N ALA A 660 -15.91 7.58 -16.88
CA ALA A 660 -17.37 7.59 -16.71
C ALA A 660 -18.02 8.88 -17.26
N ALA A 661 -17.35 10.03 -17.15
CA ALA A 661 -17.79 11.28 -17.77
C ALA A 661 -17.66 11.23 -19.29
N PHE A 662 -16.57 10.68 -19.82
CA PHE A 662 -16.37 10.50 -21.28
C PHE A 662 -17.43 9.61 -21.91
N GLU A 663 -17.87 8.54 -21.26
CA GLU A 663 -18.96 7.69 -21.78
C GLU A 663 -20.25 8.46 -21.99
N VAL A 664 -20.60 9.37 -21.08
CA VAL A 664 -21.77 10.25 -21.23
C VAL A 664 -21.58 11.23 -22.38
N ILE A 665 -20.39 11.84 -22.49
CA ILE A 665 -20.02 12.74 -23.59
C ILE A 665 -20.09 12.02 -24.92
N LYS A 666 -19.52 10.82 -25.02
CA LYS A 666 -19.54 10.00 -26.24
C LYS A 666 -20.97 9.67 -26.67
N THR A 667 -21.85 9.36 -25.72
CA THR A 667 -23.27 9.14 -26.01
C THR A 667 -23.95 10.40 -26.52
N ALA A 668 -23.64 11.57 -25.96
CA ALA A 668 -24.16 12.84 -26.39
C ALA A 668 -23.65 13.24 -27.80
N ILE A 669 -22.36 13.01 -28.10
CA ILE A 669 -21.76 13.23 -29.43
C ILE A 669 -22.42 12.30 -30.45
N ALA A 670 -22.61 11.02 -30.14
CA ALA A 670 -23.26 10.06 -31.04
C ALA A 670 -24.72 10.48 -31.33
N ALA A 671 -25.41 11.05 -30.36
CA ALA A 671 -26.76 11.57 -30.53
C ALA A 671 -26.83 12.88 -31.36
N SER A 672 -25.77 13.68 -31.38
CA SER A 672 -25.66 14.91 -32.16
C SER A 672 -25.15 14.71 -33.60
N GLY A 673 -24.78 13.47 -34.00
CA GLY A 673 -24.35 13.12 -35.36
C GLY A 673 -22.93 13.61 -35.74
N SER A 674 -22.14 14.14 -34.82
CA SER A 674 -20.75 14.53 -35.05
C SER A 674 -19.81 13.40 -34.58
N GLN A 675 -18.98 12.86 -35.48
CA GLN A 675 -17.89 11.96 -35.11
C GLN A 675 -16.75 12.79 -34.50
N GLY A 676 -16.41 12.56 -33.22
CA GLY A 676 -15.21 13.11 -32.61
C GLY A 676 -13.97 12.49 -33.25
N GLU A 677 -13.09 13.32 -33.84
CA GLU A 677 -11.79 12.88 -34.32
C GLU A 677 -10.90 12.49 -33.14
N SER A 678 -10.27 11.31 -33.19
CA SER A 678 -9.21 10.92 -32.24
C SER A 678 -8.03 11.86 -32.41
N LYS A 679 -7.40 12.29 -31.28
CA LYS A 679 -6.20 13.13 -31.30
C LYS A 679 -4.99 12.48 -31.96
N GLY A 680 -5.01 11.18 -32.13
CA GLY A 680 -3.97 10.39 -32.76
C GLY A 680 -3.93 8.97 -32.24
N ARG A 681 -3.24 8.10 -32.97
CA ARG A 681 -3.08 6.68 -32.61
C ARG A 681 -1.70 6.41 -32.02
N ILE A 682 -1.67 5.67 -30.92
CA ILE A 682 -0.47 5.27 -30.20
C ILE A 682 -0.44 3.75 -30.06
N VAL A 683 0.70 3.12 -30.33
CA VAL A 683 0.92 1.69 -30.06
C VAL A 683 1.72 1.55 -28.78
N ILE A 684 1.28 0.70 -27.85
CA ILE A 684 2.03 0.39 -26.65
C ILE A 684 2.26 -1.12 -26.47
N ALA A 685 3.41 -1.49 -25.91
CA ALA A 685 3.77 -2.87 -25.67
C ALA A 685 4.72 -3.02 -24.47
N THR A 686 4.60 -4.13 -23.74
CA THR A 686 5.68 -4.62 -22.89
C THR A 686 6.54 -5.57 -23.73
N VAL A 687 7.84 -5.31 -23.74
CA VAL A 687 8.79 -5.97 -24.66
C VAL A 687 8.92 -7.49 -24.42
N LYS A 688 9.42 -8.20 -25.40
CA LYS A 688 9.64 -9.66 -25.36
C LYS A 688 10.41 -10.07 -24.09
N GLY A 689 9.95 -11.14 -23.44
CA GLY A 689 10.54 -11.67 -22.21
C GLY A 689 10.08 -10.96 -20.93
N ASP A 690 9.43 -9.80 -21.04
CA ASP A 690 8.89 -9.07 -19.89
C ASP A 690 7.38 -9.31 -19.74
N VAL A 691 6.99 -9.76 -18.57
CA VAL A 691 5.59 -10.06 -18.23
C VAL A 691 4.94 -8.99 -17.36
N HIS A 692 5.71 -7.98 -16.95
CA HIS A 692 5.27 -6.91 -16.08
C HIS A 692 4.63 -5.79 -16.91
N ASP A 693 3.31 -5.71 -16.91
CA ASP A 693 2.55 -4.77 -17.74
C ASP A 693 1.84 -3.65 -16.95
N ILE A 694 2.10 -3.55 -15.66
CA ILE A 694 1.44 -2.61 -14.75
C ILE A 694 1.67 -1.16 -15.19
N GLY A 695 2.93 -0.76 -15.36
CA GLY A 695 3.30 0.60 -15.79
C GLY A 695 2.69 0.95 -17.15
N LYS A 696 2.73 0.00 -18.11
CA LYS A 696 2.12 0.15 -19.43
C LYS A 696 0.61 0.34 -19.35
N ASN A 697 -0.08 -0.43 -18.50
CA ASN A 697 -1.53 -0.34 -18.36
C ASN A 697 -1.97 1.01 -17.77
N ILE A 698 -1.18 1.59 -16.86
CA ILE A 698 -1.42 2.94 -16.33
C ILE A 698 -1.25 3.98 -17.46
N VAL A 699 -0.17 3.89 -18.24
CA VAL A 699 0.07 4.76 -19.39
C VAL A 699 -1.08 4.67 -20.38
N ARG A 700 -1.57 3.46 -20.69
CA ARG A 700 -2.73 3.26 -21.56
C ARG A 700 -3.95 4.02 -21.06
N VAL A 701 -4.36 3.79 -19.81
CA VAL A 701 -5.56 4.41 -19.22
C VAL A 701 -5.47 5.93 -19.27
N ILE A 702 -4.29 6.49 -18.97
CA ILE A 702 -4.10 7.93 -19.01
C ILE A 702 -4.17 8.45 -20.45
N LEU A 703 -3.48 7.86 -21.41
CA LEU A 703 -3.52 8.27 -22.81
C LEU A 703 -4.92 8.18 -23.41
N GLU A 704 -5.67 7.10 -23.13
CA GLU A 704 -7.07 6.95 -23.54
C GLU A 704 -7.95 8.10 -22.97
N ASN A 705 -7.73 8.49 -21.70
CA ASN A 705 -8.44 9.58 -21.06
C ASN A 705 -8.09 10.97 -21.63
N TYR A 706 -6.90 11.14 -22.21
CA TYR A 706 -6.53 12.34 -22.95
C TYR A 706 -7.07 12.38 -24.40
N GLY A 707 -7.79 11.33 -24.81
CA GLY A 707 -8.48 11.26 -26.11
C GLY A 707 -7.66 10.62 -27.24
N TYR A 708 -6.59 9.90 -26.94
CA TYR A 708 -5.81 9.15 -27.91
C TYR A 708 -6.41 7.75 -28.14
N ASP A 709 -6.28 7.23 -29.38
CA ASP A 709 -6.61 5.86 -29.72
C ASP A 709 -5.40 4.96 -29.44
N VAL A 710 -5.44 4.19 -28.34
CA VAL A 710 -4.31 3.39 -27.86
C VAL A 710 -4.48 1.93 -28.23
N LEU A 711 -3.61 1.43 -29.13
CA LEU A 711 -3.50 0.01 -29.43
C LEU A 711 -2.50 -0.64 -28.47
N ASP A 712 -3.02 -1.36 -27.49
CA ASP A 712 -2.21 -2.14 -26.54
C ASP A 712 -1.96 -3.55 -27.09
N LEU A 713 -0.71 -3.87 -27.37
CA LEU A 713 -0.29 -5.19 -27.85
C LEU A 713 -0.12 -6.23 -26.74
N GLY A 714 -0.24 -5.79 -25.48
CA GLY A 714 -0.07 -6.67 -24.32
C GLY A 714 1.38 -6.73 -23.84
N ARG A 715 1.76 -7.88 -23.31
CA ARG A 715 3.08 -8.18 -22.74
C ARG A 715 3.78 -9.29 -23.51
N ASP A 716 5.10 -9.43 -23.27
CA ASP A 716 5.93 -10.43 -23.97
C ASP A 716 5.81 -10.30 -25.50
N VAL A 717 5.85 -9.05 -25.98
CA VAL A 717 5.58 -8.74 -27.38
C VAL A 717 6.86 -8.77 -28.19
N PRO A 718 6.99 -9.67 -29.18
CA PRO A 718 8.17 -9.72 -30.02
C PRO A 718 8.26 -8.50 -30.94
N PRO A 719 9.49 -8.08 -31.34
CA PRO A 719 9.75 -6.88 -32.17
C PRO A 719 8.91 -6.84 -33.45
N GLU A 720 8.78 -7.97 -34.14
CA GLU A 720 8.07 -8.08 -35.42
C GLU A 720 6.59 -7.71 -35.29
N ARG A 721 5.98 -8.05 -34.16
CA ARG A 721 4.58 -7.73 -33.88
C ARG A 721 4.36 -6.23 -33.63
N VAL A 722 5.33 -5.55 -32.99
CA VAL A 722 5.30 -4.10 -32.82
C VAL A 722 5.44 -3.41 -34.17
N VAL A 723 6.40 -3.83 -34.99
CA VAL A 723 6.62 -3.30 -36.35
C VAL A 723 5.37 -3.46 -37.22
N GLU A 724 4.74 -4.63 -37.19
CA GLU A 724 3.54 -4.89 -37.96
C GLU A 724 2.35 -4.04 -37.49
N ALA A 725 2.18 -3.87 -36.18
CA ALA A 725 1.12 -3.02 -35.60
C ALA A 725 1.29 -1.56 -36.04
N VAL A 726 2.51 -1.03 -36.01
CA VAL A 726 2.80 0.34 -36.45
C VAL A 726 2.54 0.48 -37.96
N ARG A 727 2.92 -0.52 -38.77
CA ARG A 727 2.67 -0.51 -40.21
C ARG A 727 1.18 -0.51 -40.54
N GLN A 728 0.38 -1.33 -39.84
CA GLN A 728 -1.06 -1.44 -40.05
C GLN A 728 -1.83 -0.20 -39.58
N THR A 729 -1.38 0.40 -38.47
CA THR A 729 -2.11 1.50 -37.84
C THR A 729 -1.65 2.87 -38.27
N GLY A 730 -0.43 3.01 -38.79
CA GLY A 730 0.19 4.30 -39.11
C GLY A 730 0.48 5.14 -37.83
N ALA A 731 0.58 4.50 -36.67
CA ALA A 731 0.83 5.18 -35.40
C ALA A 731 2.12 6.00 -35.45
N LYS A 732 2.06 7.23 -35.00
CA LYS A 732 3.20 8.16 -34.96
C LYS A 732 4.00 8.09 -33.64
N LEU A 733 3.45 7.44 -32.64
CA LEU A 733 4.09 7.26 -31.33
C LEU A 733 3.97 5.81 -30.89
N VAL A 734 5.09 5.23 -30.44
CA VAL A 734 5.19 3.88 -29.90
C VAL A 734 5.70 3.96 -28.47
N GLY A 735 5.02 3.35 -27.52
CA GLY A 735 5.45 3.24 -26.13
C GLY A 735 5.92 1.83 -25.80
N LEU A 736 7.16 1.68 -25.33
CA LEU A 736 7.74 0.41 -24.92
C LEU A 736 8.01 0.42 -23.41
N SER A 737 7.66 -0.67 -22.74
CA SER A 737 7.84 -0.84 -21.29
C SER A 737 8.70 -2.07 -20.99
N ALA A 738 9.64 -1.93 -20.04
CA ALA A 738 10.39 -3.03 -19.44
C ALA A 738 10.60 -2.77 -17.93
N LEU A 739 10.38 -3.79 -17.11
CA LEU A 739 10.60 -3.71 -15.65
C LEU A 739 11.85 -4.48 -15.20
N MET A 740 12.32 -5.43 -16.01
CA MET A 740 13.51 -6.22 -15.72
C MET A 740 14.70 -5.77 -16.56
N THR A 741 15.88 -5.69 -15.94
CA THR A 741 17.13 -5.36 -16.63
C THR A 741 17.45 -6.36 -17.72
N THR A 742 17.11 -7.63 -17.52
CA THR A 742 17.32 -8.73 -18.48
C THR A 742 16.47 -8.62 -19.74
N THR A 743 15.42 -7.78 -19.75
CA THR A 743 14.53 -7.60 -20.91
C THR A 743 14.79 -6.32 -21.70
N VAL A 744 15.63 -5.42 -21.19
CA VAL A 744 15.99 -4.19 -21.90
C VAL A 744 16.72 -4.43 -23.22
N PRO A 745 17.54 -5.47 -23.42
CA PRO A 745 18.08 -5.79 -24.74
C PRO A 745 16.98 -6.07 -25.78
N ASN A 746 15.84 -6.63 -25.38
CA ASN A 746 14.69 -6.82 -26.27
C ASN A 746 13.96 -5.49 -26.59
N MET A 747 14.05 -4.50 -25.71
CA MET A 747 13.59 -3.14 -26.01
C MET A 747 14.47 -2.49 -27.08
N GLN A 748 15.77 -2.60 -26.97
CA GLN A 748 16.72 -2.15 -27.99
C GLN A 748 16.45 -2.86 -29.32
N ALA A 749 16.33 -4.19 -29.35
CA ALA A 749 16.01 -4.95 -30.57
C ALA A 749 14.69 -4.48 -31.20
N THR A 750 13.68 -4.11 -30.41
CA THR A 750 12.42 -3.58 -30.92
C THR A 750 12.60 -2.19 -31.54
N ILE A 751 13.40 -1.32 -30.95
CA ILE A 751 13.72 0.01 -31.50
C ILE A 751 14.49 -0.15 -32.83
N GLU A 752 15.50 -1.00 -32.86
CA GLU A 752 16.28 -1.30 -34.08
C GLU A 752 15.41 -1.85 -35.19
N ALA A 753 14.46 -2.75 -34.87
CA ALA A 753 13.52 -3.29 -35.85
C ALA A 753 12.57 -2.23 -36.43
N LEU A 754 12.09 -1.29 -35.62
CA LEU A 754 11.29 -0.14 -36.05
C LEU A 754 12.09 0.78 -36.99
N HIS A 755 13.34 1.09 -36.65
CA HIS A 755 14.24 1.89 -37.47
C HIS A 755 14.59 1.19 -38.79
N ALA A 756 14.90 -0.11 -38.74
CA ALA A 756 15.20 -0.92 -39.95
C ALA A 756 14.00 -0.99 -40.89
N ALA A 757 12.77 -1.00 -40.36
CA ALA A 757 11.54 -0.97 -41.13
C ALA A 757 11.23 0.41 -41.76
N LYS A 758 12.03 1.46 -41.43
CA LYS A 758 11.87 2.86 -41.89
C LYS A 758 10.47 3.42 -41.67
N LEU A 759 9.86 3.07 -40.56
CA LEU A 759 8.54 3.57 -40.18
C LEU A 759 8.65 5.00 -39.61
N ASP A 760 7.72 5.87 -40.01
CA ASP A 760 7.68 7.25 -39.54
C ASP A 760 6.93 7.32 -38.18
N CYS A 761 7.60 6.84 -37.14
CA CYS A 761 7.12 6.86 -35.76
C CYS A 761 8.22 7.27 -34.77
N LYS A 762 7.83 7.84 -33.64
CA LYS A 762 8.72 8.13 -32.52
C LYS A 762 8.56 7.08 -31.46
N VAL A 763 9.64 6.73 -30.77
CA VAL A 763 9.64 5.71 -29.71
C VAL A 763 9.90 6.36 -28.36
N MET A 764 8.93 6.23 -27.46
CA MET A 764 9.09 6.53 -26.05
C MET A 764 9.27 5.24 -25.24
N VAL A 765 10.15 5.28 -24.25
CA VAL A 765 10.42 4.14 -23.38
C VAL A 765 10.20 4.51 -21.92
N GLY A 766 9.72 3.55 -21.13
CA GLY A 766 9.49 3.70 -19.70
C GLY A 766 9.69 2.37 -18.97
N GLY A 767 9.94 2.47 -17.67
CA GLY A 767 10.10 1.32 -16.78
C GLY A 767 11.09 1.61 -15.65
N ALA A 768 10.95 0.90 -14.53
CA ALA A 768 11.71 1.17 -13.30
C ALA A 768 13.22 0.95 -13.43
N VAL A 769 13.64 0.18 -14.43
CA VAL A 769 15.06 -0.13 -14.68
C VAL A 769 15.73 0.81 -15.69
N LEU A 770 15.00 1.80 -16.22
CA LEU A 770 15.48 2.72 -17.23
C LEU A 770 15.90 4.06 -16.62
N THR A 771 16.96 4.64 -17.17
CA THR A 771 17.39 6.01 -16.90
C THR A 771 17.40 6.81 -18.21
N PRO A 772 17.38 8.15 -18.15
CA PRO A 772 17.47 8.98 -19.37
C PRO A 772 18.69 8.68 -20.22
N SER A 773 19.85 8.40 -19.59
CA SER A 773 21.08 8.01 -20.27
C SER A 773 20.90 6.70 -21.01
N TYR A 774 20.39 5.69 -20.29
CA TYR A 774 20.20 4.35 -20.84
C TYR A 774 19.18 4.31 -21.98
N ALA A 775 18.09 5.08 -21.87
CA ALA A 775 17.10 5.21 -22.95
C ALA A 775 17.72 5.78 -24.23
N LYS A 776 18.63 6.76 -24.09
CA LYS A 776 19.38 7.32 -25.21
C LYS A 776 20.34 6.29 -25.84
N ASP A 777 21.02 5.51 -25.01
CA ASP A 777 22.01 4.52 -25.45
C ASP A 777 21.38 3.38 -26.27
N ILE A 778 20.13 2.96 -25.92
CA ILE A 778 19.35 1.97 -26.69
C ILE A 778 18.63 2.57 -27.90
N GLY A 779 18.82 3.86 -28.20
CA GLY A 779 18.30 4.51 -29.40
C GLY A 779 16.83 4.96 -29.32
N ALA A 780 16.25 5.08 -28.11
CA ALA A 780 14.90 5.61 -27.94
C ALA A 780 14.87 7.14 -28.21
N ASP A 781 13.79 7.61 -28.85
CA ASP A 781 13.60 9.05 -29.07
C ASP A 781 13.33 9.81 -27.76
N TYR A 782 12.58 9.17 -26.83
CA TYR A 782 12.15 9.80 -25.58
C TYR A 782 12.15 8.82 -24.40
N TYR A 783 12.53 9.33 -23.24
CA TYR A 783 12.37 8.66 -21.96
C TYR A 783 11.21 9.28 -21.17
N CYS A 784 10.28 8.46 -20.73
CA CYS A 784 9.16 8.87 -19.90
C CYS A 784 9.30 8.20 -18.51
N LYS A 785 9.59 9.02 -17.50
CA LYS A 785 9.79 8.54 -16.12
C LYS A 785 8.52 7.99 -15.48
N ASP A 786 7.36 8.44 -15.95
CA ASP A 786 6.03 8.07 -15.45
C ASP A 786 4.94 8.26 -16.50
N ALA A 787 3.72 7.94 -16.15
CA ALA A 787 2.60 7.99 -17.06
C ALA A 787 2.15 9.43 -17.42
N LYS A 788 2.39 10.40 -16.54
CA LYS A 788 2.16 11.83 -16.83
C LYS A 788 3.14 12.31 -17.90
N ALA A 789 4.42 11.99 -17.76
CA ALA A 789 5.44 12.32 -18.76
C ALA A 789 5.10 11.73 -20.14
N SER A 790 4.51 10.51 -20.18
CA SER A 790 4.04 9.89 -21.43
C SER A 790 2.88 10.66 -22.06
N ALA A 791 1.94 11.16 -21.25
CA ALA A 791 0.81 11.96 -21.73
C ALA A 791 1.24 13.36 -22.22
N ASP A 792 2.15 14.01 -21.51
CA ASP A 792 2.69 15.30 -21.92
C ASP A 792 3.47 15.21 -23.23
N LEU A 793 4.24 14.14 -23.40
CA LEU A 793 4.93 13.85 -24.66
C LEU A 793 3.94 13.59 -25.80
N ALA A 794 2.91 12.79 -25.58
CA ALA A 794 1.88 12.55 -26.59
C ALA A 794 1.19 13.86 -27.02
N LYS A 795 0.88 14.74 -26.07
CA LYS A 795 0.32 16.07 -26.33
C LYS A 795 1.27 16.95 -27.14
N GLN A 796 2.56 16.87 -26.88
CA GLN A 796 3.57 17.63 -27.62
C GLN A 796 3.72 17.16 -29.07
N LEU A 797 3.60 15.85 -29.33
CA LEU A 797 3.86 15.23 -30.65
C LEU A 797 2.61 15.10 -31.51
N LEU A 798 1.44 14.88 -30.90
CA LEU A 798 0.20 14.56 -31.60
C LEU A 798 -0.89 15.61 -31.45
N GLY A 799 -0.78 16.53 -30.49
CA GLY A 799 -1.70 17.63 -30.25
C GLY A 799 -2.73 17.42 -29.15
#